data_2c5d8f2ebf13dcd862e42430e7a9b7ca
#
_entry.id   2c5d8f2ebf13dcd862e42430e7a9b7ca
#
_cell.length_a   1.000
_cell.length_b   1.000
_cell.length_c   1.000
_cell.angle_alpha   90.00
_cell.angle_beta   90.00
_cell.angle_gamma   90.00
#
_symmetry.space_group_name_H-M   'P 1'
#
loop_
_entity.id
_entity.type
_entity.pdbx_description
1 polymer ?
#
loop_
_entity_poly.entity_id
_entity_poly.type
_entity_poly.pdbx_seq_one_letter_code
_entity_poly.pdbx_strand_id
1 'polypeptide(L)'
;MANRLQHSTSPYLLQHKDNPVDWWAWGPEALAEAEHLGKPIFLSVGYAACHWCHVMAHESFEDDEVAAVLNAGFVAIKVDREERPDIDAIYMSATTALTGHGGWPMTCFLTPAGEPFFCGTYYPKPTLLQLLSQVRDAWAQQRDEILASAGHIVQTLRTAPTTGSGTPLAATELAAAESLLAGGYDWQDGGFGRAPKFPPSMVLEFLLRHWARTGTGRALQMVEGSCEAMGRGGMYDQLAGGFARYSVDAGWVVPHFEKMLYDNAQLLRVYVHLWRATGSPFAERVARQSADFLLRDLGTAGGGFASALDADTQGVEGLTYLWSAEQLVEVLGADDGPRAAALLEVTDSGTFEHGMSTLQLRTEPDDAQWWEDIRGRLLAARDLRPQPARDDKVVTGWNGLAIAALSEAGMLLGESTYVDAAQLCAQFLTDSHVVDGRLRRASRGGVVGTAMGVADDHGNLAEGLLTLHQATGEPRWLTLAGELLDTALAHFADGRGGFFDTADDAEPLFTRPGSPADNAEPSGQSALAGALLTYSALTGSMRYREAAEAAVASAAALAAENPRFAGWTLAVAEATVAGPLQVAVAGDGPQAFELLRTARGATSPGLVTAHGLPDAPGIPLLAGRPLVAGRAAAYLCRGFVCDRPVTTPQELTSALGRAS
;
A
#
# COMPACT_ATOMS: atom_id res chain seq x y z
N MET A 1 -11.91 -17.75 -30.11
CA MET A 1 -12.27 -18.72 -29.03
C MET A 1 -11.52 -18.27 -27.80
N ALA A 2 -12.15 -18.28 -26.62
CA ALA A 2 -11.46 -17.90 -25.38
C ALA A 2 -10.23 -18.79 -25.15
N ASN A 3 -9.11 -18.18 -24.75
CA ASN A 3 -7.88 -18.88 -24.41
C ASN A 3 -7.92 -19.41 -22.96
N ARG A 4 -6.80 -19.95 -22.45
CA ARG A 4 -6.71 -20.58 -21.11
C ARG A 4 -7.01 -19.62 -19.95
N LEU A 5 -6.84 -18.31 -20.15
CA LEU A 5 -7.09 -17.29 -19.11
C LEU A 5 -8.56 -17.14 -18.71
N GLN A 6 -9.51 -17.72 -19.48
CA GLN A 6 -10.95 -17.69 -19.16
C GLN A 6 -11.31 -18.27 -17.79
N HIS A 7 -10.43 -19.08 -17.19
CA HIS A 7 -10.64 -19.70 -15.88
C HIS A 7 -9.92 -18.99 -14.73
N SER A 8 -9.28 -17.84 -15.03
CA SER A 8 -8.55 -17.07 -14.02
C SER A 8 -9.48 -16.34 -13.06
N THR A 9 -9.03 -16.13 -11.83
CA THR A 9 -9.65 -15.23 -10.86
C THR A 9 -9.26 -13.77 -11.07
N SER A 10 -8.10 -13.52 -11.70
CA SER A 10 -7.58 -12.18 -11.96
C SER A 10 -8.41 -11.43 -13.00
N PRO A 11 -8.97 -10.23 -12.69
CA PRO A 11 -9.60 -9.36 -13.69
C PRO A 11 -8.66 -9.01 -14.85
N TYR A 12 -7.38 -8.75 -14.55
CA TYR A 12 -6.37 -8.46 -15.57
C TYR A 12 -6.18 -9.61 -16.55
N LEU A 13 -6.05 -10.84 -16.05
CA LEU A 13 -5.94 -11.99 -16.95
C LEU A 13 -7.22 -12.21 -17.75
N LEU A 14 -8.39 -12.00 -17.14
CA LEU A 14 -9.68 -12.10 -17.82
C LEU A 14 -9.88 -11.06 -18.92
N GLN A 15 -9.29 -9.86 -18.84
CA GLN A 15 -9.28 -8.86 -19.91
C GLN A 15 -8.64 -9.42 -21.18
N HIS A 16 -7.71 -10.38 -21.05
CA HIS A 16 -6.98 -10.99 -22.17
C HIS A 16 -7.52 -12.37 -22.62
N LYS A 17 -8.62 -12.87 -22.03
CA LYS A 17 -9.16 -14.21 -22.31
C LYS A 17 -9.62 -14.42 -23.76
N ASP A 18 -10.05 -13.35 -24.44
CA ASP A 18 -10.57 -13.37 -25.80
C ASP A 18 -9.54 -12.91 -26.84
N ASN A 19 -8.30 -12.58 -26.43
CA ASN A 19 -7.21 -12.25 -27.35
C ASN A 19 -6.91 -13.40 -28.31
N PRO A 20 -6.48 -13.12 -29.57
CA PRO A 20 -6.00 -14.14 -30.51
C PRO A 20 -4.66 -14.76 -30.07
N VAL A 21 -3.93 -14.17 -29.14
CA VAL A 21 -2.73 -14.74 -28.52
C VAL A 21 -3.13 -15.91 -27.61
N ASP A 22 -2.45 -17.06 -27.76
CA ASP A 22 -2.67 -18.26 -26.94
C ASP A 22 -1.98 -18.13 -25.58
N TRP A 23 -2.55 -17.28 -24.73
CA TRP A 23 -2.02 -16.97 -23.42
C TRP A 23 -2.11 -18.12 -22.43
N TRP A 24 -1.02 -18.32 -21.69
CA TRP A 24 -0.95 -19.11 -20.45
C TRP A 24 -0.93 -18.18 -19.23
N ALA A 25 -1.50 -18.63 -18.13
CA ALA A 25 -1.12 -18.09 -16.82
C ALA A 25 0.25 -18.67 -16.42
N TRP A 26 0.98 -17.96 -15.54
CA TRP A 26 2.21 -18.50 -14.97
C TRP A 26 1.95 -19.78 -14.17
N GLY A 27 2.74 -20.81 -14.41
CA GLY A 27 2.64 -22.08 -13.71
C GLY A 27 3.49 -23.17 -14.35
N PRO A 28 3.62 -24.33 -13.68
CA PRO A 28 4.47 -25.43 -14.13
C PRO A 28 4.06 -25.98 -15.50
N GLU A 29 2.77 -25.93 -15.85
CA GLU A 29 2.28 -26.42 -17.14
C GLU A 29 2.76 -25.53 -18.30
N ALA A 30 2.83 -24.21 -18.11
CA ALA A 30 3.34 -23.27 -19.13
C ALA A 30 4.85 -23.47 -19.37
N LEU A 31 5.61 -23.67 -18.28
CA LEU A 31 7.05 -23.94 -18.35
C LEU A 31 7.33 -25.30 -19.02
N ALA A 32 6.57 -26.33 -18.66
CA ALA A 32 6.67 -27.66 -19.27
C ALA A 32 6.34 -27.64 -20.77
N GLU A 33 5.35 -26.84 -21.19
CA GLU A 33 5.01 -26.66 -22.61
C GLU A 33 6.15 -25.97 -23.37
N ALA A 34 6.78 -24.94 -22.77
CA ALA A 34 7.93 -24.27 -23.36
C ALA A 34 9.13 -25.23 -23.54
N GLU A 35 9.37 -26.07 -22.55
CA GLU A 35 10.41 -27.11 -22.61
C GLU A 35 10.09 -28.16 -23.68
N HIS A 36 8.86 -28.67 -23.69
CA HIS A 36 8.39 -29.68 -24.66
C HIS A 36 8.52 -29.20 -26.10
N LEU A 37 8.11 -27.96 -26.38
CA LEU A 37 8.18 -27.35 -27.71
C LEU A 37 9.58 -26.81 -28.04
N GLY A 38 10.49 -26.69 -27.06
CA GLY A 38 11.82 -26.08 -27.23
C GLY A 38 11.74 -24.61 -27.61
N LYS A 39 10.64 -23.91 -27.26
CA LYS A 39 10.39 -22.49 -27.59
C LYS A 39 10.81 -21.60 -26.41
N PRO A 40 11.26 -20.35 -26.69
CA PRO A 40 11.42 -19.34 -25.66
C PRO A 40 10.05 -18.90 -25.14
N ILE A 41 10.02 -18.35 -23.91
CA ILE A 41 8.83 -17.79 -23.31
C ILE A 41 8.77 -16.29 -23.61
N PHE A 42 7.59 -15.82 -24.01
CA PHE A 42 7.24 -14.39 -24.02
C PHE A 42 6.42 -14.11 -22.77
N LEU A 43 7.03 -13.41 -21.79
CA LEU A 43 6.40 -13.04 -20.54
C LEU A 43 5.90 -11.60 -20.61
N SER A 44 4.62 -11.37 -20.31
CA SER A 44 4.03 -10.05 -20.15
C SER A 44 3.43 -9.90 -18.77
N VAL A 45 3.91 -8.91 -18.00
CA VAL A 45 3.47 -8.62 -16.64
C VAL A 45 2.81 -7.25 -16.60
N GLY A 46 1.69 -7.14 -15.89
CA GLY A 46 0.94 -5.90 -15.71
C GLY A 46 -0.13 -6.05 -14.64
N TYR A 47 -1.12 -5.15 -14.63
CA TYR A 47 -2.25 -5.16 -13.69
C TYR A 47 -3.49 -4.50 -14.31
N ALA A 48 -4.66 -4.67 -13.71
CA ALA A 48 -5.94 -4.33 -14.34
C ALA A 48 -6.14 -2.82 -14.56
N ALA A 49 -5.72 -1.96 -13.62
CA ALA A 49 -5.89 -0.51 -13.70
C ALA A 49 -4.78 0.21 -14.51
N CYS A 50 -3.84 -0.53 -15.10
CA CYS A 50 -2.66 0.00 -15.78
C CYS A 50 -3.00 0.53 -17.17
N HIS A 51 -3.04 1.85 -17.37
CA HIS A 51 -3.32 2.50 -18.65
C HIS A 51 -2.43 2.00 -19.80
N TRP A 52 -1.10 2.00 -19.66
CA TRP A 52 -0.19 1.53 -20.70
C TRP A 52 -0.30 0.02 -21.01
N CYS A 53 -0.82 -0.77 -20.03
CA CYS A 53 -1.14 -2.17 -20.29
C CYS A 53 -2.35 -2.29 -21.19
N HIS A 54 -3.37 -1.43 -21.05
CA HIS A 54 -4.53 -1.33 -21.93
C HIS A 54 -4.12 -0.89 -23.35
N VAL A 55 -3.26 0.13 -23.45
CA VAL A 55 -2.71 0.58 -24.74
C VAL A 55 -2.02 -0.57 -25.46
N MET A 56 -1.14 -1.32 -24.77
CA MET A 56 -0.44 -2.47 -25.39
C MET A 56 -1.39 -3.62 -25.76
N ALA A 57 -2.45 -3.82 -24.97
CA ALA A 57 -3.48 -4.82 -25.28
C ALA A 57 -4.17 -4.52 -26.61
N HIS A 58 -4.68 -3.29 -26.77
CA HIS A 58 -5.40 -2.87 -27.97
C HIS A 58 -4.51 -2.77 -29.21
N GLU A 59 -3.29 -2.23 -29.05
CA GLU A 59 -2.36 -2.11 -30.18
C GLU A 59 -1.77 -3.42 -30.66
N SER A 60 -1.52 -4.38 -29.74
CA SER A 60 -0.67 -5.53 -30.01
C SER A 60 -1.35 -6.87 -29.71
N PHE A 61 -1.98 -7.05 -28.54
CA PHE A 61 -2.44 -8.38 -28.15
C PHE A 61 -3.81 -8.77 -28.73
N GLU A 62 -4.58 -7.81 -29.21
CA GLU A 62 -5.83 -8.01 -29.96
C GLU A 62 -5.59 -8.14 -31.47
N ASP A 63 -4.36 -7.97 -31.93
CA ASP A 63 -3.99 -7.97 -33.33
C ASP A 63 -3.58 -9.36 -33.83
N ASP A 64 -4.20 -9.81 -34.92
CA ASP A 64 -3.99 -11.15 -35.50
C ASP A 64 -2.56 -11.38 -36.02
N GLU A 65 -1.86 -10.33 -36.51
CA GLU A 65 -0.49 -10.45 -37.02
C GLU A 65 0.49 -10.70 -35.88
N VAL A 66 0.35 -9.93 -34.78
CA VAL A 66 1.15 -10.11 -33.55
C VAL A 66 0.88 -11.49 -32.96
N ALA A 67 -0.39 -11.88 -32.86
CA ALA A 67 -0.79 -13.19 -32.35
C ALA A 67 -0.22 -14.34 -33.17
N ALA A 68 -0.22 -14.24 -34.50
CA ALA A 68 0.35 -15.27 -35.38
C ALA A 68 1.86 -15.47 -35.12
N VAL A 69 2.60 -14.36 -34.89
CA VAL A 69 4.05 -14.42 -34.60
C VAL A 69 4.30 -15.00 -33.23
N LEU A 70 3.55 -14.55 -32.21
CA LEU A 70 3.67 -15.03 -30.83
C LEU A 70 3.36 -16.53 -30.73
N ASN A 71 2.22 -16.95 -31.23
CA ASN A 71 1.77 -18.36 -31.15
C ASN A 71 2.71 -19.32 -31.90
N ALA A 72 3.28 -18.87 -33.04
CA ALA A 72 4.23 -19.66 -33.78
C ALA A 72 5.60 -19.80 -33.11
N GLY A 73 6.12 -18.73 -32.52
CA GLY A 73 7.51 -18.63 -32.06
C GLY A 73 7.73 -18.78 -30.55
N PHE A 74 6.69 -18.64 -29.74
CA PHE A 74 6.83 -18.51 -28.29
C PHE A 74 5.77 -19.32 -27.55
N VAL A 75 6.01 -19.56 -26.25
CA VAL A 75 4.95 -19.80 -25.26
C VAL A 75 4.67 -18.47 -24.57
N ALA A 76 3.48 -17.91 -24.81
CA ALA A 76 3.10 -16.61 -24.29
C ALA A 76 2.50 -16.75 -22.89
N ILE A 77 3.14 -16.14 -21.88
CA ILE A 77 2.69 -16.17 -20.48
C ILE A 77 2.28 -14.76 -20.04
N LYS A 78 1.10 -14.66 -19.43
CA LYS A 78 0.57 -13.43 -18.85
C LYS A 78 0.56 -13.52 -17.34
N VAL A 79 1.03 -12.47 -16.65
CA VAL A 79 1.10 -12.40 -15.18
C VAL A 79 0.42 -11.13 -14.69
N ASP A 80 -0.47 -11.31 -13.72
CA ASP A 80 -0.96 -10.22 -12.88
C ASP A 80 0.01 -10.01 -11.71
N ARG A 81 0.68 -8.85 -11.70
CA ARG A 81 1.65 -8.51 -10.64
C ARG A 81 1.03 -8.45 -9.25
N GLU A 82 -0.26 -8.20 -9.17
CA GLU A 82 -0.97 -8.08 -7.89
C GLU A 82 -1.24 -9.45 -7.26
N GLU A 83 -1.49 -10.48 -8.10
CA GLU A 83 -1.61 -11.87 -7.65
C GLU A 83 -0.24 -12.56 -7.47
N ARG A 84 0.77 -12.18 -8.30
CA ARG A 84 2.11 -12.77 -8.31
C ARG A 84 3.20 -11.71 -8.19
N PRO A 85 3.25 -10.99 -7.03
CA PRO A 85 4.29 -9.99 -6.78
C PRO A 85 5.70 -10.59 -6.72
N ASP A 86 5.82 -11.86 -6.40
CA ASP A 86 7.06 -12.63 -6.42
C ASP A 86 7.66 -12.74 -7.84
N ILE A 87 6.83 -13.04 -8.83
CA ILE A 87 7.22 -13.07 -10.24
C ILE A 87 7.58 -11.65 -10.71
N ASP A 88 6.71 -10.69 -10.42
CA ASP A 88 6.95 -9.28 -10.77
C ASP A 88 8.29 -8.78 -10.22
N ALA A 89 8.59 -9.00 -8.95
CA ALA A 89 9.83 -8.54 -8.31
C ALA A 89 11.09 -9.10 -8.97
N ILE A 90 11.10 -10.39 -9.31
CA ILE A 90 12.25 -11.05 -9.93
C ILE A 90 12.51 -10.48 -11.33
N TYR A 91 11.47 -10.39 -12.17
CA TYR A 91 11.65 -9.90 -13.54
C TYR A 91 11.76 -8.38 -13.62
N MET A 92 11.20 -7.63 -12.67
CA MET A 92 11.46 -6.19 -12.54
C MET A 92 12.93 -5.92 -12.18
N SER A 93 13.52 -6.73 -11.29
CA SER A 93 14.94 -6.66 -10.97
C SER A 93 15.81 -6.95 -12.21
N ALA A 94 15.46 -7.97 -13.00
CA ALA A 94 16.13 -8.27 -14.27
C ALA A 94 15.97 -7.12 -15.28
N THR A 95 14.76 -6.57 -15.41
CA THR A 95 14.47 -5.45 -16.31
C THR A 95 15.28 -4.23 -15.96
N THR A 96 15.29 -3.85 -14.69
CA THR A 96 16.06 -2.70 -14.19
C THR A 96 17.58 -2.90 -14.37
N ALA A 97 18.08 -4.10 -14.11
CA ALA A 97 19.49 -4.42 -14.30
C ALA A 97 19.93 -4.33 -15.77
N LEU A 98 19.07 -4.72 -16.71
CA LEU A 98 19.38 -4.73 -18.14
C LEU A 98 19.15 -3.39 -18.83
N THR A 99 18.14 -2.61 -18.39
CA THR A 99 17.70 -1.39 -19.10
C THR A 99 17.98 -0.09 -18.35
N GLY A 100 18.29 -0.17 -17.05
CA GLY A 100 18.46 0.98 -16.16
C GLY A 100 17.14 1.55 -15.61
N HIS A 101 15.99 1.05 -16.04
CA HIS A 101 14.66 1.48 -15.58
C HIS A 101 13.68 0.30 -15.55
N GLY A 102 12.61 0.45 -14.80
CA GLY A 102 11.50 -0.52 -14.72
C GLY A 102 10.16 0.16 -14.95
N GLY A 103 9.11 -0.63 -15.10
CA GLY A 103 7.73 -0.13 -15.29
C GLY A 103 6.81 -1.20 -15.90
N TRP A 104 5.52 -0.90 -15.94
CA TRP A 104 4.50 -1.72 -16.56
C TRP A 104 3.85 -1.02 -17.74
N PRO A 105 3.45 -1.81 -18.78
CA PRO A 105 3.63 -3.26 -18.91
C PRO A 105 5.10 -3.65 -18.96
N MET A 106 5.46 -4.77 -18.32
CA MET A 106 6.80 -5.34 -18.42
C MET A 106 6.81 -6.50 -19.43
N THR A 107 7.81 -6.53 -20.30
CA THR A 107 7.98 -7.51 -21.36
C THR A 107 9.32 -8.20 -21.21
N CYS A 108 9.33 -9.52 -20.98
CA CYS A 108 10.56 -10.29 -20.85
C CYS A 108 10.55 -11.50 -21.79
N PHE A 109 11.73 -11.87 -22.29
CA PHE A 109 11.96 -13.12 -23.00
C PHE A 109 12.79 -14.03 -22.13
N LEU A 110 12.27 -15.27 -21.93
CA LEU A 110 12.86 -16.23 -21.02
C LEU A 110 13.21 -17.51 -21.74
N THR A 111 14.19 -18.23 -21.19
CA THR A 111 14.41 -19.64 -21.53
C THR A 111 13.23 -20.49 -21.06
N PRO A 112 13.06 -21.74 -21.52
CA PRO A 112 12.05 -22.65 -20.99
C PRO A 112 12.15 -22.90 -19.48
N ALA A 113 13.33 -22.67 -18.88
CA ALA A 113 13.55 -22.77 -17.44
C ALA A 113 13.13 -21.48 -16.68
N GLY A 114 12.56 -20.48 -17.35
CA GLY A 114 12.17 -19.21 -16.75
C GLY A 114 13.31 -18.21 -16.53
N GLU A 115 14.50 -18.45 -17.11
CA GLU A 115 15.65 -17.56 -16.95
C GLU A 115 15.60 -16.41 -17.97
N PRO A 116 15.66 -15.13 -17.55
CA PRO A 116 15.54 -13.99 -18.45
C PRO A 116 16.82 -13.80 -19.29
N PHE A 117 16.66 -13.53 -20.59
CA PHE A 117 17.77 -13.16 -21.47
C PHE A 117 17.57 -11.82 -22.18
N PHE A 118 16.34 -11.28 -22.17
CA PHE A 118 16.02 -9.95 -22.65
C PHE A 118 14.80 -9.42 -21.90
N CYS A 119 14.83 -8.15 -21.49
CA CYS A 119 13.74 -7.50 -20.80
C CYS A 119 13.53 -6.07 -21.29
N GLY A 120 12.33 -5.56 -21.12
CA GLY A 120 11.95 -4.18 -21.39
C GLY A 120 10.56 -3.89 -20.87
N THR A 121 10.01 -2.75 -21.24
CA THR A 121 8.68 -2.31 -20.83
C THR A 121 7.71 -2.32 -22.00
N TYR A 122 7.02 -1.21 -22.25
CA TYR A 122 6.11 -1.05 -23.39
C TYR A 122 6.86 -0.97 -24.73
N TYR A 123 6.32 -1.63 -25.74
CA TYR A 123 6.75 -1.56 -27.13
C TYR A 123 5.54 -1.29 -28.05
N PRO A 124 5.57 -0.22 -28.89
CA PRO A 124 4.58 -0.04 -29.96
C PRO A 124 4.57 -1.24 -30.91
N LYS A 125 3.41 -1.57 -31.49
CA LYS A 125 3.20 -2.75 -32.37
C LYS A 125 4.32 -2.97 -33.39
N PRO A 126 4.77 -1.98 -34.21
CA PRO A 126 5.82 -2.22 -35.20
C PRO A 126 7.16 -2.64 -34.58
N THR A 127 7.50 -2.04 -33.43
CA THR A 127 8.73 -2.37 -32.70
C THR A 127 8.62 -3.76 -32.07
N LEU A 128 7.45 -4.11 -31.51
CA LEU A 128 7.22 -5.44 -30.96
C LEU A 128 7.35 -6.53 -32.03
N LEU A 129 6.76 -6.38 -33.21
CA LEU A 129 6.88 -7.34 -34.31
C LEU A 129 8.33 -7.54 -34.75
N GLN A 130 9.09 -6.45 -34.87
CA GLN A 130 10.52 -6.52 -35.19
C GLN A 130 11.30 -7.27 -34.10
N LEU A 131 11.05 -6.96 -32.82
CA LEU A 131 11.69 -7.61 -31.67
C LEU A 131 11.36 -9.11 -31.62
N LEU A 132 10.10 -9.49 -31.80
CA LEU A 132 9.67 -10.89 -31.84
C LEU A 132 10.39 -11.68 -32.94
N SER A 133 10.53 -11.09 -34.14
CA SER A 133 11.28 -11.73 -35.22
C SER A 133 12.76 -11.90 -34.89
N GLN A 134 13.41 -10.86 -34.35
CA GLN A 134 14.83 -10.91 -33.98
C GLN A 134 15.09 -11.95 -32.88
N VAL A 135 14.25 -11.98 -31.83
CA VAL A 135 14.38 -12.95 -30.74
C VAL A 135 14.19 -14.39 -31.24
N ARG A 136 13.18 -14.62 -32.09
CA ARG A 136 12.95 -15.95 -32.69
C ARG A 136 14.15 -16.41 -33.51
N ASP A 137 14.69 -15.53 -34.36
CA ASP A 137 15.81 -15.84 -35.22
C ASP A 137 17.11 -16.07 -34.42
N ALA A 138 17.34 -15.28 -33.38
CA ALA A 138 18.46 -15.47 -32.46
C ALA A 138 18.30 -16.79 -31.67
N TRP A 139 17.11 -17.13 -31.19
CA TRP A 139 16.85 -18.41 -30.51
C TRP A 139 17.13 -19.62 -31.39
N ALA A 140 16.82 -19.51 -32.68
CA ALA A 140 17.08 -20.59 -33.63
C ALA A 140 18.57 -20.74 -34.00
N GLN A 141 19.34 -19.63 -34.01
CA GLN A 141 20.72 -19.59 -34.54
C GLN A 141 21.79 -19.53 -33.44
N GLN A 142 21.49 -18.97 -32.28
CA GLN A 142 22.45 -18.63 -31.21
C GLN A 142 21.97 -19.14 -29.84
N ARG A 143 21.27 -20.27 -29.81
CA ARG A 143 20.62 -20.77 -28.58
C ARG A 143 21.58 -20.96 -27.43
N ASP A 144 22.76 -21.52 -27.67
CA ASP A 144 23.76 -21.80 -26.61
C ASP A 144 24.31 -20.50 -26.00
N GLU A 145 24.50 -19.45 -26.82
CA GLU A 145 24.93 -18.13 -26.35
C GLU A 145 23.84 -17.46 -25.51
N ILE A 146 22.57 -17.60 -25.92
CA ILE A 146 21.41 -17.08 -25.15
C ILE A 146 21.32 -17.78 -23.80
N LEU A 147 21.45 -19.11 -23.75
CA LEU A 147 21.41 -19.88 -22.50
C LEU A 147 22.56 -19.48 -21.58
N ALA A 148 23.77 -19.29 -22.11
CA ALA A 148 24.91 -18.82 -21.34
C ALA A 148 24.69 -17.40 -20.77
N SER A 149 24.13 -16.50 -21.56
CA SER A 149 23.79 -15.14 -21.14
C SER A 149 22.72 -15.13 -20.04
N ALA A 150 21.65 -15.90 -20.21
CA ALA A 150 20.58 -16.04 -19.23
C ALA A 150 21.13 -16.56 -17.88
N GLY A 151 21.97 -17.59 -17.92
CA GLY A 151 22.65 -18.11 -16.73
C GLY A 151 23.52 -17.08 -16.01
N HIS A 152 24.21 -16.21 -16.77
CA HIS A 152 24.99 -15.11 -16.18
C HIS A 152 24.10 -14.06 -15.51
N ILE A 153 22.99 -13.67 -16.13
CA ILE A 153 22.00 -12.74 -15.54
C ILE A 153 21.45 -13.33 -14.24
N VAL A 154 21.01 -14.59 -14.25
CA VAL A 154 20.53 -15.29 -13.04
C VAL A 154 21.59 -15.32 -11.94
N GLN A 155 22.85 -15.61 -12.28
CA GLN A 155 23.94 -15.61 -11.30
C GLN A 155 24.12 -14.21 -10.68
N THR A 156 24.04 -13.16 -11.48
CA THR A 156 24.15 -11.77 -11.00
C THR A 156 22.98 -11.43 -10.05
N LEU A 157 21.75 -11.79 -10.42
CA LEU A 157 20.57 -11.55 -9.57
C LEU A 157 20.63 -12.33 -8.25
N ARG A 158 21.14 -13.57 -8.26
CA ARG A 158 21.33 -14.38 -7.04
C ARG A 158 22.40 -13.84 -6.10
N THR A 159 23.41 -13.16 -6.63
CA THR A 159 24.52 -12.61 -5.84
C THR A 159 24.31 -11.18 -5.39
N ALA A 160 23.28 -10.51 -5.87
CA ALA A 160 22.92 -9.18 -5.39
C ALA A 160 22.66 -9.24 -3.87
N PRO A 161 23.27 -8.36 -3.07
CA PRO A 161 23.05 -8.37 -1.62
C PRO A 161 21.59 -7.97 -1.34
N THR A 162 20.83 -8.92 -0.82
CA THR A 162 19.42 -8.68 -0.44
C THR A 162 19.31 -7.92 0.88
N THR A 163 20.19 -8.22 1.84
CA THR A 163 20.26 -7.53 3.14
C THR A 163 21.69 -7.55 3.66
N GLY A 164 22.10 -6.52 4.40
CA GLY A 164 23.38 -6.47 5.11
C GLY A 164 23.21 -6.78 6.59
N SER A 165 24.26 -7.31 7.25
CA SER A 165 24.33 -7.29 8.72
C SER A 165 24.58 -5.84 9.16
N GLY A 166 23.51 -5.08 9.35
CA GLY A 166 23.58 -3.66 9.67
C GLY A 166 23.79 -3.39 11.16
N THR A 167 24.31 -2.21 11.46
CA THR A 167 24.25 -1.66 12.81
C THR A 167 22.82 -1.14 13.06
N PRO A 168 22.25 -1.33 14.27
CA PRO A 168 20.95 -0.77 14.60
C PRO A 168 20.88 0.75 14.32
N LEU A 169 19.76 1.22 13.79
CA LEU A 169 19.52 2.63 13.58
C LEU A 169 19.32 3.34 14.94
N ALA A 170 20.24 4.21 15.29
CA ALA A 170 20.15 5.02 16.49
C ALA A 170 19.56 6.42 16.19
N ALA A 171 19.37 7.24 17.21
CA ALA A 171 18.80 8.58 17.08
C ALA A 171 19.59 9.49 16.11
N THR A 172 20.90 9.30 16.00
CA THR A 172 21.78 10.04 15.09
C THR A 172 21.52 9.72 13.63
N GLU A 173 21.33 8.44 13.30
CA GLU A 173 21.01 7.98 11.94
C GLU A 173 19.62 8.45 11.52
N LEU A 174 18.65 8.42 12.44
CA LEU A 174 17.29 8.93 12.18
C LEU A 174 17.28 10.45 11.92
N ALA A 175 18.07 11.22 12.66
CA ALA A 175 18.23 12.66 12.41
C ALA A 175 18.96 12.95 11.08
N ALA A 176 19.92 12.10 10.70
CA ALA A 176 20.58 12.19 9.40
C ALA A 176 19.62 11.88 8.24
N ALA A 177 18.78 10.85 8.38
CA ALA A 177 17.76 10.49 7.39
C ALA A 177 16.73 11.63 7.21
N GLU A 178 16.24 12.24 8.30
CA GLU A 178 15.35 13.42 8.23
C GLU A 178 16.03 14.58 7.48
N SER A 179 17.31 14.84 7.75
CA SER A 179 18.05 15.92 7.09
C SER A 179 18.28 15.66 5.60
N LEU A 180 18.53 14.40 5.19
CA LEU A 180 18.59 14.01 3.78
C LEU A 180 17.25 14.19 3.07
N LEU A 181 16.16 13.79 3.72
CA LEU A 181 14.80 14.01 3.19
C LEU A 181 14.51 15.50 3.02
N ALA A 182 14.86 16.33 3.99
CA ALA A 182 14.67 17.79 3.91
C ALA A 182 15.45 18.42 2.75
N GLY A 183 16.63 17.86 2.42
CA GLY A 183 17.42 18.28 1.25
C GLY A 183 16.79 17.93 -0.10
N GLY A 184 15.95 16.89 -0.14
CA GLY A 184 15.22 16.46 -1.35
C GLY A 184 13.74 16.88 -1.38
N TYR A 185 13.28 17.61 -0.38
CA TYR A 185 11.90 18.08 -0.27
C TYR A 185 11.64 19.28 -1.20
N ASP A 186 10.52 19.26 -1.88
CA ASP A 186 10.05 20.38 -2.69
C ASP A 186 9.31 21.40 -1.81
N TRP A 187 10.02 22.46 -1.41
CA TRP A 187 9.47 23.51 -0.54
C TRP A 187 8.47 24.45 -1.24
N GLN A 188 8.35 24.38 -2.56
CA GLN A 188 7.39 25.18 -3.31
C GLN A 188 6.07 24.43 -3.48
N ASP A 189 6.12 23.19 -3.96
CA ASP A 189 4.95 22.44 -4.39
C ASP A 189 4.63 21.25 -3.44
N GLY A 190 5.42 21.05 -2.40
CA GLY A 190 5.27 19.92 -1.48
C GLY A 190 5.69 18.57 -2.07
N GLY A 191 5.93 17.60 -1.18
CA GLY A 191 6.37 16.27 -1.58
C GLY A 191 7.87 16.19 -1.91
N PHE A 192 8.28 15.11 -2.56
CA PHE A 192 9.69 14.79 -2.79
C PHE A 192 9.99 14.59 -4.27
N GLY A 193 11.10 15.17 -4.73
CA GLY A 193 11.60 15.04 -6.09
C GLY A 193 10.85 15.93 -7.09
N ARG A 194 10.95 15.54 -8.38
CA ARG A 194 10.30 16.21 -9.51
C ARG A 194 9.14 15.35 -10.03
N ALA A 195 8.40 15.86 -11.03
CA ALA A 195 7.38 15.08 -11.71
C ALA A 195 7.95 13.81 -12.38
N PRO A 196 7.21 12.68 -12.36
CA PRO A 196 5.96 12.48 -11.63
C PRO A 196 6.15 12.38 -10.11
N LYS A 197 5.16 12.85 -9.32
CA LYS A 197 5.19 12.80 -7.85
C LYS A 197 4.24 11.74 -7.31
N PHE A 198 4.77 10.87 -6.47
CA PHE A 198 4.01 9.83 -5.78
C PHE A 198 3.76 10.21 -4.32
N PRO A 199 2.61 9.80 -3.72
CA PRO A 199 2.37 9.96 -2.29
C PRO A 199 3.49 9.29 -1.47
N PRO A 200 4.21 10.02 -0.64
CA PRO A 200 5.31 9.44 0.14
C PRO A 200 4.83 8.96 1.51
N SER A 201 3.74 8.17 1.57
CA SER A 201 2.98 7.86 2.80
C SER A 201 3.86 7.34 3.94
N MET A 202 4.77 6.40 3.68
CA MET A 202 5.67 5.82 4.68
C MET A 202 6.71 6.82 5.18
N VAL A 203 7.19 7.71 4.29
CA VAL A 203 8.10 8.82 4.68
C VAL A 203 7.37 9.83 5.55
N LEU A 204 6.11 10.16 5.25
CA LEU A 204 5.31 11.06 6.07
C LEU A 204 5.06 10.47 7.46
N GLU A 205 4.82 9.17 7.56
CA GLU A 205 4.70 8.48 8.85
C GLU A 205 6.01 8.51 9.64
N PHE A 206 7.16 8.28 9.00
CA PHE A 206 8.46 8.46 9.64
C PHE A 206 8.64 9.88 10.18
N LEU A 207 8.35 10.90 9.37
CA LEU A 207 8.52 12.30 9.76
C LEU A 207 7.59 12.70 10.92
N LEU A 208 6.36 12.19 10.97
CA LEU A 208 5.43 12.37 12.09
C LEU A 208 5.98 11.75 13.38
N ARG A 209 6.51 10.52 13.32
CA ARG A 209 7.13 9.85 14.47
C ARG A 209 8.42 10.54 14.89
N HIS A 210 9.24 11.00 13.95
CA HIS A 210 10.44 11.76 14.21
C HIS A 210 10.13 13.08 14.95
N TRP A 211 9.13 13.83 14.45
CA TRP A 211 8.65 15.02 15.13
C TRP A 211 8.13 14.71 16.55
N ALA A 212 7.34 13.67 16.70
CA ALA A 212 6.75 13.31 17.99
C ALA A 212 7.82 12.95 19.05
N ARG A 213 8.96 12.36 18.63
CA ARG A 213 10.07 12.04 19.54
C ARG A 213 10.99 13.23 19.81
N THR A 214 11.24 14.08 18.80
CA THR A 214 12.32 15.09 18.86
C THR A 214 11.81 16.53 18.98
N GLY A 215 10.55 16.80 18.65
CA GLY A 215 10.01 18.16 18.54
C GLY A 215 10.52 18.93 17.30
N THR A 216 11.16 18.27 16.32
CA THR A 216 11.75 18.91 15.13
C THR A 216 10.66 19.48 14.22
N GLY A 217 10.43 20.80 14.29
CA GLY A 217 9.35 21.48 13.53
C GLY A 217 9.47 21.32 12.01
N ARG A 218 10.70 21.20 11.46
CA ARG A 218 10.93 20.97 10.03
C ARG A 218 10.31 19.66 9.54
N ALA A 219 10.38 18.59 10.33
CA ALA A 219 9.75 17.32 9.99
C ALA A 219 8.23 17.47 9.87
N LEU A 220 7.58 18.15 10.81
CA LEU A 220 6.14 18.43 10.74
C LEU A 220 5.78 19.31 9.54
N GLN A 221 6.57 20.36 9.25
CA GLN A 221 6.35 21.22 8.08
C GLN A 221 6.38 20.46 6.75
N MET A 222 7.29 19.48 6.59
CA MET A 222 7.31 18.61 5.40
C MET A 222 6.04 17.77 5.29
N VAL A 223 5.50 17.27 6.39
CA VAL A 223 4.24 16.51 6.42
C VAL A 223 3.06 17.42 6.07
N GLU A 224 2.91 18.55 6.76
CA GLU A 224 1.83 19.51 6.52
C GLU A 224 1.82 19.97 5.06
N GLY A 225 2.97 20.41 4.55
CA GLY A 225 3.10 20.89 3.16
C GLY A 225 2.79 19.80 2.12
N SER A 226 3.24 18.55 2.34
CA SER A 226 2.90 17.43 1.44
C SER A 226 1.40 17.10 1.49
N CYS A 227 0.83 17.00 2.68
CA CYS A 227 -0.59 16.68 2.85
C CYS A 227 -1.50 17.78 2.29
N GLU A 228 -1.16 19.07 2.52
CA GLU A 228 -1.92 20.17 1.94
C GLU A 228 -1.84 20.17 0.40
N ALA A 229 -0.64 19.99 -0.16
CA ALA A 229 -0.45 19.98 -1.61
C ALA A 229 -1.24 18.85 -2.29
N MET A 230 -1.18 17.62 -1.73
CA MET A 230 -1.94 16.48 -2.24
C MET A 230 -3.45 16.66 -2.06
N GLY A 231 -3.91 16.97 -0.84
CA GLY A 231 -5.34 17.01 -0.52
C GLY A 231 -6.07 18.24 -1.07
N ARG A 232 -5.35 19.31 -1.46
CA ARG A 232 -5.91 20.49 -2.14
C ARG A 232 -5.75 20.45 -3.65
N GLY A 233 -4.90 19.56 -4.16
CA GLY A 233 -4.63 19.39 -5.58
C GLY A 233 -5.67 18.55 -6.31
N GLY A 234 -5.45 18.37 -7.62
CA GLY A 234 -6.31 17.55 -8.48
C GLY A 234 -6.14 16.04 -8.29
N MET A 235 -5.11 15.60 -7.55
CA MET A 235 -4.97 14.17 -7.25
C MET A 235 -5.92 13.68 -6.14
N TYR A 236 -6.49 14.58 -5.34
CA TYR A 236 -7.56 14.28 -4.39
C TYR A 236 -8.92 14.56 -5.03
N ASP A 237 -9.84 13.64 -4.92
CA ASP A 237 -11.21 13.83 -5.41
C ASP A 237 -11.98 14.76 -4.47
N GLN A 238 -12.08 16.03 -4.85
CA GLN A 238 -12.71 17.09 -4.07
C GLN A 238 -14.22 16.86 -3.83
N LEU A 239 -14.86 16.01 -4.62
CA LEU A 239 -16.31 15.74 -4.51
C LEU A 239 -16.60 14.53 -3.61
N ALA A 240 -15.88 13.43 -3.81
CA ALA A 240 -16.20 12.14 -3.19
C ALA A 240 -15.13 11.61 -2.25
N GLY A 241 -13.97 12.25 -2.18
CA GLY A 241 -12.82 11.74 -1.45
C GLY A 241 -12.05 10.66 -2.21
N GLY A 242 -10.95 10.24 -1.60
CA GLY A 242 -10.02 9.29 -2.20
C GLY A 242 -8.99 9.94 -3.09
N PHE A 243 -7.79 9.35 -3.10
CA PHE A 243 -6.61 9.81 -3.83
C PHE A 243 -6.37 8.98 -5.07
N ALA A 244 -5.99 9.64 -6.16
CA ALA A 244 -5.40 9.01 -7.31
C ALA A 244 -3.97 8.53 -7.01
N ARG A 245 -3.41 7.70 -7.91
CA ARG A 245 -2.16 6.97 -7.72
C ARG A 245 -0.93 7.86 -7.60
N TYR A 246 -0.78 8.84 -8.51
CA TYR A 246 0.33 9.81 -8.53
C TYR A 246 -0.04 11.02 -9.38
N SER A 247 0.73 12.12 -9.22
CA SER A 247 0.62 13.28 -10.09
C SER A 247 1.65 13.23 -11.20
N VAL A 248 1.21 13.51 -12.44
CA VAL A 248 2.11 13.58 -13.60
C VAL A 248 2.91 14.88 -13.64
N ASP A 249 2.50 15.89 -12.87
CA ASP A 249 3.17 17.17 -12.72
C ASP A 249 3.71 17.41 -11.29
N ALA A 250 4.49 18.46 -11.11
CA ALA A 250 5.10 18.80 -9.83
C ALA A 250 4.12 19.48 -8.85
N GLY A 251 3.07 20.12 -9.36
CA GLY A 251 2.11 20.94 -8.59
C GLY A 251 0.89 20.19 -8.09
N TRP A 252 0.83 18.85 -8.26
CA TRP A 252 -0.28 18.00 -7.85
C TRP A 252 -1.61 18.35 -8.53
N VAL A 253 -1.55 18.79 -9.80
CA VAL A 253 -2.71 19.26 -10.58
C VAL A 253 -3.35 18.14 -11.37
N VAL A 254 -2.55 17.43 -12.16
CA VAL A 254 -3.04 16.37 -13.04
C VAL A 254 -2.60 15.02 -12.51
N PRO A 255 -3.53 14.16 -12.05
CA PRO A 255 -3.19 12.83 -11.60
C PRO A 255 -3.15 11.84 -12.77
N HIS A 256 -2.51 10.69 -12.54
CA HIS A 256 -2.90 9.44 -13.17
C HIS A 256 -4.11 8.89 -12.39
N PHE A 257 -5.27 8.76 -13.05
CA PHE A 257 -6.57 8.71 -12.38
C PHE A 257 -6.92 7.39 -11.68
N GLU A 258 -6.09 6.35 -11.77
CA GLU A 258 -6.32 5.12 -11.00
C GLU A 258 -6.35 5.41 -9.49
N LYS A 259 -7.23 4.74 -8.75
CA LYS A 259 -7.31 4.87 -7.27
C LYS A 259 -7.06 3.50 -6.65
N MET A 260 -5.89 3.37 -6.00
CA MET A 260 -5.47 2.10 -5.40
C MET A 260 -5.86 2.02 -3.92
N LEU A 261 -6.24 0.82 -3.46
CA LEU A 261 -6.57 0.57 -2.05
C LEU A 261 -5.39 0.91 -1.13
N TYR A 262 -4.17 0.46 -1.46
CA TYR A 262 -3.00 0.67 -0.62
C TYR A 262 -2.61 2.13 -0.45
N ASP A 263 -2.75 2.97 -1.50
CA ASP A 263 -2.48 4.40 -1.38
C ASP A 263 -3.50 5.08 -0.46
N ASN A 264 -4.77 4.79 -0.66
CA ASN A 264 -5.85 5.39 0.10
C ASN A 264 -5.86 4.95 1.57
N ALA A 265 -5.55 3.70 1.85
CA ALA A 265 -5.42 3.19 3.23
C ALA A 265 -4.26 3.87 3.97
N GLN A 266 -3.08 3.95 3.34
CA GLN A 266 -1.91 4.59 3.96
C GLN A 266 -2.11 6.09 4.14
N LEU A 267 -2.65 6.79 3.13
CA LEU A 267 -2.94 8.23 3.23
C LEU A 267 -4.01 8.51 4.30
N LEU A 268 -5.08 7.71 4.39
CA LEU A 268 -6.03 7.81 5.49
C LEU A 268 -5.32 7.81 6.85
N ARG A 269 -4.39 6.86 7.05
CA ARG A 269 -3.62 6.75 8.29
C ARG A 269 -2.74 7.99 8.54
N VAL A 270 -2.06 8.49 7.52
CA VAL A 270 -1.25 9.72 7.59
C VAL A 270 -2.08 10.94 7.97
N TYR A 271 -3.24 11.15 7.35
CA TYR A 271 -4.11 12.29 7.67
C TYR A 271 -4.73 12.19 9.06
N VAL A 272 -5.08 10.99 9.53
CA VAL A 272 -5.51 10.77 10.92
C VAL A 272 -4.39 11.10 11.91
N HIS A 273 -3.15 10.70 11.61
CA HIS A 273 -2.00 11.00 12.46
C HIS A 273 -1.62 12.49 12.43
N LEU A 274 -1.72 13.14 11.28
CA LEU A 274 -1.53 14.58 11.15
C LEU A 274 -2.59 15.36 11.96
N TRP A 275 -3.86 14.96 11.85
CA TRP A 275 -4.91 15.55 12.68
C TRP A 275 -4.66 15.34 14.17
N ARG A 276 -4.29 14.13 14.60
CA ARG A 276 -3.92 13.84 16.00
C ARG A 276 -2.78 14.70 16.48
N ALA A 277 -1.79 14.99 15.64
CA ALA A 277 -0.61 15.80 15.95
C ALA A 277 -0.92 17.29 16.05
N THR A 278 -1.78 17.82 15.19
CA THR A 278 -1.97 19.26 14.98
C THR A 278 -3.36 19.79 15.31
N GLY A 279 -4.37 18.93 15.36
CA GLY A 279 -5.77 19.33 15.45
C GLY A 279 -6.31 19.96 14.15
N SER A 280 -5.63 19.80 13.01
CA SER A 280 -6.00 20.41 11.72
C SER A 280 -7.39 19.97 11.23
N PRO A 281 -8.37 20.88 11.09
CA PRO A 281 -9.69 20.52 10.54
C PRO A 281 -9.62 20.04 9.09
N PHE A 282 -8.64 20.52 8.33
CA PHE A 282 -8.38 20.03 6.97
C PHE A 282 -7.99 18.55 6.96
N ALA A 283 -7.03 18.17 7.83
CA ALA A 283 -6.61 16.78 7.92
C ALA A 283 -7.74 15.86 8.39
N GLU A 284 -8.57 16.29 9.35
CA GLU A 284 -9.76 15.56 9.78
C GLU A 284 -10.76 15.34 8.64
N ARG A 285 -11.06 16.41 7.88
CA ARG A 285 -11.98 16.33 6.74
C ARG A 285 -11.48 15.32 5.69
N VAL A 286 -10.22 15.43 5.29
CA VAL A 286 -9.63 14.50 4.29
C VAL A 286 -9.62 13.06 4.83
N ALA A 287 -9.29 12.85 6.10
CA ALA A 287 -9.33 11.52 6.70
C ALA A 287 -10.74 10.91 6.66
N ARG A 288 -11.77 11.65 7.10
CA ARG A 288 -13.16 11.17 7.05
C ARG A 288 -13.62 10.85 5.63
N GLN A 289 -13.39 11.75 4.68
CA GLN A 289 -13.77 11.54 3.27
C GLN A 289 -13.00 10.38 2.62
N SER A 290 -11.74 10.14 3.00
CA SER A 290 -10.96 8.99 2.51
C SER A 290 -11.47 7.68 3.10
N ALA A 291 -11.85 7.65 4.38
CA ALA A 291 -12.50 6.48 4.98
C ALA A 291 -13.85 6.18 4.30
N ASP A 292 -14.68 7.20 4.10
CA ASP A 292 -15.97 7.06 3.41
C ASP A 292 -15.80 6.58 1.97
N PHE A 293 -14.75 7.02 1.26
CA PHE A 293 -14.38 6.53 -0.07
C PHE A 293 -14.08 5.02 -0.03
N LEU A 294 -13.26 4.55 0.91
CA LEU A 294 -12.96 3.12 1.04
C LEU A 294 -14.24 2.30 1.21
N LEU A 295 -15.14 2.72 2.09
CA LEU A 295 -16.38 2.02 2.36
C LEU A 295 -17.34 2.03 1.17
N ARG A 296 -17.52 3.18 0.54
CA ARG A 296 -18.50 3.40 -0.54
C ARG A 296 -18.05 2.81 -1.87
N ASP A 297 -16.78 3.08 -2.28
CA ASP A 297 -16.32 2.80 -3.64
C ASP A 297 -15.53 1.48 -3.74
N LEU A 298 -14.79 1.12 -2.71
CA LEU A 298 -13.97 -0.10 -2.70
C LEU A 298 -14.58 -1.24 -1.89
N GLY A 299 -15.57 -1.00 -1.04
CA GLY A 299 -16.24 -2.06 -0.27
C GLY A 299 -16.84 -3.15 -1.18
N THR A 300 -16.60 -4.43 -0.85
CA THR A 300 -17.15 -5.59 -1.55
C THR A 300 -18.28 -6.24 -0.74
N ALA A 301 -19.16 -6.96 -1.42
CA ALA A 301 -20.26 -7.66 -0.75
C ALA A 301 -19.79 -8.74 0.26
N GLY A 302 -18.57 -9.24 0.13
CA GLY A 302 -17.96 -10.22 1.04
C GLY A 302 -17.36 -9.63 2.31
N GLY A 303 -17.28 -8.30 2.42
CA GLY A 303 -16.68 -7.59 3.57
C GLY A 303 -15.24 -7.13 3.37
N GLY A 304 -14.53 -7.60 2.33
CA GLY A 304 -13.22 -7.07 1.95
C GLY A 304 -13.33 -5.80 1.10
N PHE A 305 -12.19 -5.22 0.75
CA PHE A 305 -12.08 -4.06 -0.13
C PHE A 305 -11.43 -4.45 -1.46
N ALA A 306 -12.00 -3.97 -2.56
CA ALA A 306 -11.49 -4.11 -3.92
C ALA A 306 -10.11 -3.45 -4.07
N SER A 307 -9.29 -3.94 -5.00
CA SER A 307 -7.90 -3.49 -5.14
C SER A 307 -7.77 -2.09 -5.75
N ALA A 308 -8.63 -1.75 -6.74
CA ALA A 308 -8.50 -0.49 -7.46
C ALA A 308 -9.75 -0.05 -8.20
N LEU A 309 -9.78 1.25 -8.53
CA LEU A 309 -10.57 1.82 -9.64
C LEU A 309 -9.63 2.14 -10.79
N ASP A 310 -10.08 1.85 -12.02
CA ASP A 310 -9.32 2.06 -13.25
C ASP A 310 -9.05 3.57 -13.50
N ALA A 311 -7.94 3.90 -14.14
CA ALA A 311 -7.66 5.25 -14.61
C ALA A 311 -8.60 5.65 -15.75
N ASP A 312 -8.97 4.68 -16.58
CA ASP A 312 -9.75 4.86 -17.79
C ASP A 312 -11.25 4.59 -17.56
N THR A 313 -12.07 5.39 -18.21
CA THR A 313 -13.52 5.14 -18.34
C THR A 313 -13.86 5.12 -19.81
N GLN A 314 -14.38 4.00 -20.32
CA GLN A 314 -14.67 3.82 -21.74
C GLN A 314 -13.46 4.09 -22.66
N GLY A 315 -12.25 3.77 -22.20
CA GLY A 315 -11.00 3.98 -22.94
C GLY A 315 -10.50 5.43 -22.97
N VAL A 316 -11.04 6.31 -22.11
CA VAL A 316 -10.59 7.69 -21.96
C VAL A 316 -10.14 7.93 -20.51
N GLU A 317 -8.89 8.34 -20.34
CA GLU A 317 -8.33 8.62 -19.02
C GLU A 317 -9.04 9.80 -18.36
N GLY A 318 -9.44 9.64 -17.10
CA GLY A 318 -10.04 10.68 -16.28
C GLY A 318 -11.46 11.12 -16.64
N LEU A 319 -12.11 10.49 -17.64
CA LEU A 319 -13.43 10.90 -18.17
C LEU A 319 -14.48 11.16 -17.08
N THR A 320 -14.52 10.34 -16.06
CA THR A 320 -15.48 10.47 -14.95
C THR A 320 -15.23 11.70 -14.10
N TYR A 321 -13.95 12.07 -13.89
CA TYR A 321 -13.53 13.04 -12.87
C TYR A 321 -13.34 14.47 -13.40
N LEU A 322 -13.18 14.62 -14.71
CA LEU A 322 -12.87 15.90 -15.34
C LEU A 322 -14.12 16.76 -15.57
N TRP A 323 -13.95 18.08 -15.51
CA TRP A 323 -15.02 19.06 -15.68
C TRP A 323 -14.59 20.20 -16.59
N SER A 324 -15.54 20.74 -17.37
CA SER A 324 -15.39 22.03 -18.04
C SER A 324 -16.16 23.12 -17.31
N ALA A 325 -15.84 24.40 -17.56
CA ALA A 325 -16.59 25.51 -17.02
C ALA A 325 -18.07 25.50 -17.46
N GLU A 326 -18.34 25.08 -18.70
CA GLU A 326 -19.70 24.93 -19.23
C GLU A 326 -20.49 23.86 -18.46
N GLN A 327 -19.91 22.72 -18.16
CA GLN A 327 -20.57 21.66 -17.39
C GLN A 327 -20.90 22.12 -15.97
N LEU A 328 -20.05 22.92 -15.34
CA LEU A 328 -20.33 23.49 -14.02
C LEU A 328 -21.55 24.45 -14.09
N VAL A 329 -21.64 25.27 -15.13
CA VAL A 329 -22.80 26.15 -15.34
C VAL A 329 -24.07 25.35 -15.65
N GLU A 330 -23.97 24.29 -16.43
CA GLU A 330 -25.11 23.40 -16.74
C GLU A 330 -25.70 22.76 -15.47
N VAL A 331 -24.86 22.29 -14.57
CA VAL A 331 -25.30 21.61 -13.32
C VAL A 331 -25.73 22.61 -12.25
N LEU A 332 -25.03 23.72 -12.10
CA LEU A 332 -25.19 24.65 -10.98
C LEU A 332 -25.97 25.91 -11.32
N GLY A 333 -26.09 26.25 -12.59
CA GLY A 333 -26.72 27.48 -13.06
C GLY A 333 -25.76 28.66 -13.23
N ALA A 334 -26.29 29.78 -13.72
CA ALA A 334 -25.51 30.95 -14.13
C ALA A 334 -24.81 31.69 -12.97
N ASP A 335 -25.32 31.57 -11.75
CA ASP A 335 -24.76 32.26 -10.58
C ASP A 335 -23.71 31.39 -9.87
N ASP A 336 -24.05 30.13 -9.54
CA ASP A 336 -23.19 29.21 -8.81
C ASP A 336 -22.09 28.59 -9.68
N GLY A 337 -22.37 28.35 -10.97
CA GLY A 337 -21.39 27.71 -11.87
C GLY A 337 -20.07 28.46 -11.99
N PRO A 338 -20.07 29.77 -12.31
CA PRO A 338 -18.84 30.57 -12.36
C PRO A 338 -18.14 30.71 -10.99
N ARG A 339 -18.91 30.79 -9.90
CA ARG A 339 -18.35 30.82 -8.55
C ARG A 339 -17.65 29.51 -8.18
N ALA A 340 -18.26 28.37 -8.53
CA ALA A 340 -17.67 27.04 -8.34
C ALA A 340 -16.44 26.85 -9.24
N ALA A 341 -16.48 27.30 -10.50
CA ALA A 341 -15.34 27.25 -11.40
C ALA A 341 -14.13 28.02 -10.84
N ALA A 342 -14.36 29.22 -10.31
CA ALA A 342 -13.29 30.00 -9.68
C ALA A 342 -12.72 29.33 -8.42
N LEU A 343 -13.56 28.75 -7.54
CA LEU A 343 -13.14 28.05 -6.33
C LEU A 343 -12.34 26.77 -6.66
N LEU A 344 -12.77 26.03 -7.68
CA LEU A 344 -12.21 24.72 -8.06
C LEU A 344 -11.12 24.83 -9.15
N GLU A 345 -10.69 26.04 -9.49
CA GLU A 345 -9.66 26.33 -10.51
C GLU A 345 -9.98 25.74 -11.89
N VAL A 346 -11.28 25.67 -12.25
CA VAL A 346 -11.73 25.25 -13.58
C VAL A 346 -11.75 26.45 -14.52
N THR A 347 -10.96 26.38 -15.60
CA THR A 347 -10.82 27.46 -16.58
C THR A 347 -11.26 27.03 -17.98
N ASP A 348 -11.47 27.96 -18.88
CA ASP A 348 -11.84 27.66 -20.27
C ASP A 348 -10.72 26.91 -21.04
N SER A 349 -9.47 27.14 -20.68
CA SER A 349 -8.32 26.44 -21.27
C SER A 349 -8.14 25.02 -20.71
N GLY A 350 -8.69 24.76 -19.52
CA GLY A 350 -8.52 23.52 -18.80
C GLY A 350 -7.12 23.32 -18.20
N THR A 351 -7.01 22.36 -17.30
CA THR A 351 -5.73 21.85 -16.77
C THR A 351 -5.36 20.50 -17.38
N PHE A 352 -6.25 19.93 -18.18
CA PHE A 352 -6.11 18.65 -18.87
C PHE A 352 -6.51 18.79 -20.35
N GLU A 353 -6.44 17.70 -21.13
CA GLU A 353 -6.76 17.69 -22.55
C GLU A 353 -8.16 18.22 -22.87
N HIS A 354 -8.34 18.76 -24.05
CA HIS A 354 -9.64 19.24 -24.60
C HIS A 354 -10.35 20.29 -23.75
N GLY A 355 -9.63 21.13 -23.01
CA GLY A 355 -10.21 22.17 -22.17
C GLY A 355 -10.89 21.66 -20.90
N MET A 356 -10.66 20.40 -20.54
CA MET A 356 -11.14 19.82 -19.31
C MET A 356 -10.20 20.15 -18.13
N SER A 357 -10.74 20.16 -16.92
CA SER A 357 -9.96 20.44 -15.71
C SER A 357 -10.19 19.37 -14.66
N THR A 358 -9.12 19.09 -13.90
CA THR A 358 -9.22 18.47 -12.59
C THR A 358 -9.78 19.49 -11.59
N LEU A 359 -10.51 19.03 -10.58
CA LEU A 359 -11.00 19.90 -9.53
C LEU A 359 -9.94 20.05 -8.43
N GLN A 360 -9.62 21.30 -8.09
CA GLN A 360 -8.66 21.63 -7.04
C GLN A 360 -9.35 22.54 -6.01
N LEU A 361 -9.09 22.36 -4.72
CA LEU A 361 -9.63 23.20 -3.66
C LEU A 361 -8.47 23.86 -2.88
N ARG A 362 -7.72 24.74 -3.56
CA ARG A 362 -6.51 25.38 -3.03
C ARG A 362 -6.77 26.27 -1.82
N THR A 363 -7.98 26.81 -1.71
CA THR A 363 -8.42 27.65 -0.58
C THR A 363 -9.69 27.09 0.02
N GLU A 364 -9.88 27.30 1.34
CA GLU A 364 -11.16 26.96 1.97
C GLU A 364 -12.27 27.85 1.41
N PRO A 365 -13.47 27.30 1.19
CA PRO A 365 -14.62 28.10 0.73
C PRO A 365 -15.05 29.10 1.80
N ASP A 366 -15.39 30.32 1.38
CA ASP A 366 -15.85 31.39 2.27
C ASP A 366 -17.18 31.02 2.96
N ASP A 367 -18.02 30.23 2.31
CA ASP A 367 -19.31 29.73 2.79
C ASP A 367 -19.31 28.20 2.73
N ALA A 368 -19.12 27.59 3.88
CA ALA A 368 -19.05 26.12 4.02
C ALA A 368 -20.40 25.44 3.67
N GLN A 369 -21.55 26.09 4.00
CA GLN A 369 -22.87 25.52 3.69
C GLN A 369 -23.15 25.56 2.19
N TRP A 370 -22.80 26.66 1.54
CA TRP A 370 -22.88 26.76 0.08
C TRP A 370 -22.00 25.70 -0.60
N TRP A 371 -20.78 25.52 -0.11
CA TRP A 371 -19.87 24.51 -0.67
C TRP A 371 -20.42 23.08 -0.54
N GLU A 372 -21.00 22.72 0.61
CA GLU A 372 -21.57 21.38 0.78
C GLU A 372 -22.77 21.15 -0.17
N ASP A 373 -23.61 22.16 -0.42
CA ASP A 373 -24.69 22.07 -1.42
C ASP A 373 -24.12 21.87 -2.83
N ILE A 374 -23.15 22.71 -3.24
CA ILE A 374 -22.50 22.63 -4.55
C ILE A 374 -21.82 21.28 -4.75
N ARG A 375 -21.04 20.84 -3.77
CA ARG A 375 -20.35 19.56 -3.78
C ARG A 375 -21.35 18.41 -3.97
N GLY A 376 -22.46 18.42 -3.24
CA GLY A 376 -23.51 17.41 -3.35
C GLY A 376 -24.16 17.38 -4.75
N ARG A 377 -24.44 18.55 -5.34
CA ARG A 377 -25.02 18.65 -6.69
C ARG A 377 -24.07 18.18 -7.78
N LEU A 378 -22.78 18.54 -7.68
CA LEU A 378 -21.74 18.09 -8.60
C LEU A 378 -21.50 16.57 -8.49
N LEU A 379 -21.46 16.05 -7.26
CA LEU A 379 -21.32 14.61 -7.04
C LEU A 379 -22.50 13.83 -7.64
N ALA A 380 -23.73 14.26 -7.38
CA ALA A 380 -24.92 13.64 -7.96
C ALA A 380 -24.91 13.66 -9.51
N ALA A 381 -24.46 14.75 -10.12
CA ALA A 381 -24.33 14.83 -11.57
C ALA A 381 -23.22 13.91 -12.10
N ARG A 382 -22.08 13.79 -11.39
CA ARG A 382 -20.99 12.90 -11.75
C ARG A 382 -21.38 11.43 -11.63
N ASP A 383 -22.17 11.06 -10.65
CA ASP A 383 -22.62 9.68 -10.43
C ASP A 383 -23.51 9.16 -11.58
N LEU A 384 -24.08 10.06 -12.39
CA LEU A 384 -24.81 9.70 -13.61
C LEU A 384 -23.90 9.47 -14.83
N ARG A 385 -22.63 9.82 -14.74
CA ARG A 385 -21.64 9.57 -15.81
C ARG A 385 -21.24 8.09 -15.83
N PRO A 386 -20.67 7.58 -16.94
CA PRO A 386 -19.94 6.32 -16.91
C PRO A 386 -18.89 6.33 -15.80
N GLN A 387 -18.83 5.24 -15.03
CA GLN A 387 -17.87 5.10 -13.92
C GLN A 387 -16.68 4.25 -14.37
N PRO A 388 -15.47 4.44 -13.77
CA PRO A 388 -14.32 3.60 -14.05
C PRO A 388 -14.60 2.15 -13.64
N ALA A 389 -13.97 1.20 -14.32
CA ALA A 389 -14.03 -0.19 -13.94
C ALA A 389 -13.39 -0.38 -12.55
N ARG A 390 -13.94 -1.33 -11.78
CA ARG A 390 -13.40 -1.72 -10.48
C ARG A 390 -12.74 -3.08 -10.58
N ASP A 391 -11.50 -3.18 -10.12
CA ASP A 391 -10.84 -4.46 -9.92
C ASP A 391 -11.28 -5.04 -8.58
N ASP A 392 -12.23 -5.97 -8.63
CA ASP A 392 -12.88 -6.59 -7.46
C ASP A 392 -12.00 -7.62 -6.73
N LYS A 393 -10.71 -7.75 -7.07
CA LYS A 393 -9.80 -8.57 -6.28
C LYS A 393 -9.69 -8.01 -4.85
N VAL A 394 -9.71 -8.92 -3.88
CA VAL A 394 -9.39 -8.63 -2.49
C VAL A 394 -7.97 -9.13 -2.24
N VAL A 395 -7.00 -8.24 -2.20
CA VAL A 395 -5.59 -8.55 -1.94
C VAL A 395 -5.33 -8.49 -0.44
N THR A 396 -4.78 -9.55 0.13
CA THR A 396 -4.64 -9.74 1.59
C THR A 396 -3.87 -8.61 2.27
N GLY A 397 -2.66 -8.31 1.80
CA GLY A 397 -1.80 -7.28 2.41
C GLY A 397 -2.42 -5.89 2.33
N TRP A 398 -3.05 -5.55 1.20
CA TRP A 398 -3.70 -4.24 1.02
C TRP A 398 -4.93 -4.07 1.90
N ASN A 399 -5.69 -5.14 2.09
CA ASN A 399 -6.79 -5.16 3.05
C ASN A 399 -6.28 -5.10 4.50
N GLY A 400 -5.11 -5.67 4.80
CA GLY A 400 -4.43 -5.48 6.08
C GLY A 400 -4.15 -4.01 6.38
N LEU A 401 -3.64 -3.25 5.38
CA LEU A 401 -3.46 -1.79 5.48
C LEU A 401 -4.78 -1.05 5.70
N ALA A 402 -5.85 -1.45 5.00
CA ALA A 402 -7.17 -0.86 5.16
C ALA A 402 -7.77 -1.14 6.56
N ILE A 403 -7.61 -2.36 7.08
CA ILE A 403 -8.02 -2.72 8.46
C ILE A 403 -7.30 -1.83 9.47
N ALA A 404 -5.97 -1.64 9.34
CA ALA A 404 -5.22 -0.76 10.24
C ALA A 404 -5.72 0.68 10.17
N ALA A 405 -5.87 1.23 8.97
CA ALA A 405 -6.29 2.61 8.75
C ALA A 405 -7.71 2.90 9.27
N LEU A 406 -8.68 2.03 8.96
CA LEU A 406 -10.07 2.17 9.40
C LEU A 406 -10.20 1.97 10.92
N SER A 407 -9.43 1.03 11.52
CA SER A 407 -9.41 0.84 12.97
C SER A 407 -8.87 2.10 13.68
N GLU A 408 -7.78 2.69 13.20
CA GLU A 408 -7.24 3.93 13.78
C GLU A 408 -8.15 5.13 13.55
N ALA A 409 -8.69 5.30 12.34
CA ALA A 409 -9.66 6.34 12.04
C ALA A 409 -10.88 6.24 12.96
N GLY A 410 -11.46 5.04 13.10
CA GLY A 410 -12.61 4.81 13.98
C GLY A 410 -12.32 5.09 15.45
N MET A 411 -11.16 4.63 15.97
CA MET A 411 -10.73 4.89 17.34
C MET A 411 -10.53 6.37 17.65
N LEU A 412 -9.89 7.10 16.74
CA LEU A 412 -9.43 8.47 16.97
C LEU A 412 -10.51 9.49 16.64
N LEU A 413 -11.27 9.28 15.57
CA LEU A 413 -12.35 10.17 15.14
C LEU A 413 -13.71 9.87 15.80
N GLY A 414 -13.80 8.76 16.57
CA GLY A 414 -15.02 8.37 17.28
C GLY A 414 -16.11 7.77 16.37
N GLU A 415 -15.72 7.15 15.24
CA GLU A 415 -16.64 6.59 14.23
C GLU A 415 -16.66 5.06 14.28
N SER A 416 -17.67 4.50 14.92
CA SER A 416 -17.79 3.03 15.06
C SER A 416 -17.96 2.31 13.73
N THR A 417 -18.58 2.94 12.73
CA THR A 417 -18.78 2.37 11.40
C THR A 417 -17.48 1.99 10.70
N TYR A 418 -16.39 2.73 10.95
CA TYR A 418 -15.06 2.40 10.40
C TYR A 418 -14.48 1.16 11.09
N VAL A 419 -14.64 1.06 12.43
CA VAL A 419 -14.20 -0.13 13.18
C VAL A 419 -15.02 -1.36 12.76
N ASP A 420 -16.33 -1.22 12.59
CA ASP A 420 -17.21 -2.31 12.15
C ASP A 420 -16.82 -2.83 10.76
N ALA A 421 -16.49 -1.93 9.84
CA ALA A 421 -16.00 -2.29 8.51
C ALA A 421 -14.64 -3.01 8.56
N ALA A 422 -13.72 -2.54 9.42
CA ALA A 422 -12.44 -3.20 9.65
C ALA A 422 -12.61 -4.61 10.24
N GLN A 423 -13.57 -4.80 11.17
CA GLN A 423 -13.90 -6.12 11.73
C GLN A 423 -14.47 -7.08 10.68
N LEU A 424 -15.38 -6.61 9.83
CA LEU A 424 -15.94 -7.41 8.74
C LEU A 424 -14.85 -7.85 7.76
N CYS A 425 -13.94 -6.94 7.40
CA CYS A 425 -12.82 -7.23 6.52
C CYS A 425 -11.84 -8.24 7.15
N ALA A 426 -11.48 -8.05 8.42
CA ALA A 426 -10.62 -8.97 9.16
C ALA A 426 -11.23 -10.37 9.27
N GLN A 427 -12.53 -10.45 9.57
CA GLN A 427 -13.25 -11.73 9.63
C GLN A 427 -13.26 -12.41 8.26
N PHE A 428 -13.59 -11.67 7.19
CA PHE A 428 -13.58 -12.21 5.83
C PHE A 428 -12.21 -12.80 5.45
N LEU A 429 -11.11 -12.08 5.71
CA LEU A 429 -9.78 -12.56 5.39
C LEU A 429 -9.38 -13.80 6.22
N THR A 430 -9.64 -13.77 7.51
CA THR A 430 -9.26 -14.90 8.38
C THR A 430 -10.08 -16.16 8.12
N ASP A 431 -11.33 -16.02 7.69
CA ASP A 431 -12.20 -17.15 7.38
C ASP A 431 -11.95 -17.74 5.98
N SER A 432 -11.57 -16.91 5.01
CA SER A 432 -11.45 -17.34 3.61
C SER A 432 -10.04 -17.42 3.08
N HIS A 433 -9.13 -16.47 3.45
CA HIS A 433 -7.77 -16.46 2.91
C HIS A 433 -6.78 -17.35 3.67
N VAL A 434 -7.14 -17.89 4.83
CA VAL A 434 -6.33 -18.92 5.52
C VAL A 434 -6.83 -20.30 5.07
N VAL A 435 -6.06 -20.93 4.18
CA VAL A 435 -6.38 -22.26 3.62
C VAL A 435 -5.29 -23.24 4.06
N ASP A 436 -5.68 -24.32 4.73
CA ASP A 436 -4.77 -25.34 5.28
C ASP A 436 -3.65 -24.74 6.16
N GLY A 437 -3.99 -23.71 6.96
CA GLY A 437 -3.06 -23.03 7.84
C GLY A 437 -2.08 -22.08 7.13
N ARG A 438 -2.24 -21.83 5.83
CA ARG A 438 -1.41 -20.93 5.04
C ARG A 438 -2.22 -19.79 4.43
N LEU A 439 -1.66 -18.58 4.51
CA LEU A 439 -2.28 -17.39 3.95
C LEU A 439 -2.24 -17.41 2.42
N ARG A 440 -3.33 -17.00 1.78
CA ARG A 440 -3.45 -16.79 0.33
C ARG A 440 -3.36 -15.31 0.00
N ARG A 441 -2.82 -15.01 -1.19
CA ARG A 441 -2.58 -13.64 -1.65
C ARG A 441 -3.87 -12.89 -1.95
N ALA A 442 -4.78 -13.50 -2.70
CA ALA A 442 -5.96 -12.79 -3.19
C ALA A 442 -7.19 -13.69 -3.36
N SER A 443 -8.37 -13.06 -3.37
CA SER A 443 -9.64 -13.69 -3.78
C SER A 443 -10.44 -12.75 -4.67
N ARG A 444 -11.43 -13.31 -5.38
CA ARG A 444 -12.41 -12.52 -6.14
C ARG A 444 -13.76 -13.22 -6.16
N GLY A 445 -14.84 -12.47 -5.87
CA GLY A 445 -16.21 -13.01 -5.90
C GLY A 445 -16.43 -14.23 -5.00
N GLY A 446 -15.73 -14.33 -3.87
CA GLY A 446 -15.76 -15.46 -2.95
C GLY A 446 -14.87 -16.65 -3.35
N VAL A 447 -14.14 -16.57 -4.46
CA VAL A 447 -13.20 -17.60 -4.88
C VAL A 447 -11.78 -17.17 -4.50
N VAL A 448 -11.12 -17.97 -3.66
CA VAL A 448 -9.74 -17.73 -3.23
C VAL A 448 -8.79 -18.26 -4.30
N GLY A 449 -7.81 -17.45 -4.67
CA GLY A 449 -6.75 -17.81 -5.61
C GLY A 449 -5.77 -18.84 -5.05
N THR A 450 -4.96 -19.43 -5.92
CA THR A 450 -3.97 -20.43 -5.52
C THR A 450 -2.64 -19.82 -5.07
N ALA A 451 -2.35 -18.55 -5.41
CA ALA A 451 -1.13 -17.88 -5.02
C ALA A 451 -1.02 -17.79 -3.49
N MET A 452 0.13 -18.18 -2.96
CA MET A 452 0.41 -18.08 -1.54
C MET A 452 0.63 -16.62 -1.13
N GLY A 453 0.24 -16.27 0.09
CA GLY A 453 0.55 -14.98 0.68
C GLY A 453 2.07 -14.80 0.82
N VAL A 454 2.53 -13.60 0.47
CA VAL A 454 3.94 -13.20 0.57
C VAL A 454 4.20 -12.44 1.89
N ALA A 455 5.43 -12.01 2.13
CA ALA A 455 5.83 -11.40 3.40
C ALA A 455 5.01 -10.14 3.75
N ASP A 456 4.70 -9.30 2.76
CA ASP A 456 3.86 -8.10 2.95
C ASP A 456 2.42 -8.46 3.36
N ASP A 457 1.86 -9.56 2.84
CA ASP A 457 0.54 -10.05 3.27
C ASP A 457 0.52 -10.40 4.75
N HIS A 458 1.55 -11.11 5.22
CA HIS A 458 1.68 -11.49 6.63
C HIS A 458 1.89 -10.26 7.53
N GLY A 459 2.79 -9.36 7.14
CA GLY A 459 3.12 -8.16 7.90
C GLY A 459 1.96 -7.18 8.00
N ASN A 460 1.36 -6.82 6.86
CA ASN A 460 0.28 -5.84 6.80
C ASN A 460 -1.02 -6.37 7.44
N LEU A 461 -1.36 -7.66 7.25
CA LEU A 461 -2.53 -8.24 7.92
C LEU A 461 -2.30 -8.34 9.43
N ALA A 462 -1.11 -8.75 9.88
CA ALA A 462 -0.80 -8.78 11.31
C ALA A 462 -0.90 -7.39 11.94
N GLU A 463 -0.36 -6.34 11.32
CA GLU A 463 -0.50 -4.94 11.77
C GLU A 463 -1.97 -4.51 11.81
N GLY A 464 -2.77 -4.87 10.79
CA GLY A 464 -4.20 -4.63 10.75
C GLY A 464 -4.93 -5.27 11.94
N LEU A 465 -4.67 -6.55 12.20
CA LEU A 465 -5.27 -7.28 13.32
C LEU A 465 -4.82 -6.73 14.70
N LEU A 466 -3.56 -6.32 14.84
CA LEU A 466 -3.04 -5.71 16.06
C LEU A 466 -3.69 -4.35 16.32
N THR A 467 -3.92 -3.57 15.28
CA THR A 467 -4.61 -2.29 15.39
C THR A 467 -6.08 -2.48 15.74
N LEU A 468 -6.72 -3.46 15.11
CA LEU A 468 -8.10 -3.82 15.40
C LEU A 468 -8.29 -4.37 16.83
N HIS A 469 -7.31 -5.15 17.33
CA HIS A 469 -7.28 -5.55 18.76
C HIS A 469 -7.29 -4.33 19.68
N GLN A 470 -6.48 -3.32 19.40
CA GLN A 470 -6.41 -2.08 20.20
C GLN A 470 -7.71 -1.26 20.10
N ALA A 471 -8.41 -1.33 18.96
CA ALA A 471 -9.70 -0.66 18.78
C ALA A 471 -10.82 -1.32 19.57
N THR A 472 -10.89 -2.66 19.51
CA THR A 472 -12.03 -3.45 20.01
C THR A 472 -11.81 -4.06 21.39
N GLY A 473 -10.56 -4.30 21.80
CA GLY A 473 -10.21 -5.07 23.00
C GLY A 473 -10.40 -6.59 22.82
N GLU A 474 -10.73 -7.08 21.62
CA GLU A 474 -10.97 -8.51 21.36
C GLU A 474 -9.63 -9.27 21.28
N PRO A 475 -9.40 -10.29 22.14
CA PRO A 475 -8.14 -11.02 22.18
C PRO A 475 -7.91 -11.92 20.97
N ARG A 476 -8.96 -12.29 20.23
CA ARG A 476 -8.84 -13.14 19.03
C ARG A 476 -7.92 -12.53 17.98
N TRP A 477 -7.99 -11.20 17.79
CA TRP A 477 -7.18 -10.51 16.81
C TRP A 477 -5.68 -10.54 17.16
N LEU A 478 -5.37 -10.43 18.45
CA LEU A 478 -4.00 -10.57 18.94
C LEU A 478 -3.47 -12.00 18.72
N THR A 479 -4.30 -13.02 18.95
CA THR A 479 -3.93 -14.43 18.72
C THR A 479 -3.65 -14.70 17.24
N LEU A 480 -4.54 -14.30 16.34
CA LEU A 480 -4.40 -14.49 14.90
C LEU A 480 -3.18 -13.73 14.34
N ALA A 481 -2.92 -12.52 14.82
CA ALA A 481 -1.70 -11.79 14.45
C ALA A 481 -0.44 -12.55 14.87
N GLY A 482 -0.42 -13.15 16.07
CA GLY A 482 0.68 -13.98 16.54
C GLY A 482 0.94 -15.21 15.65
N GLU A 483 -0.11 -15.88 15.19
CA GLU A 483 -0.01 -17.04 14.29
C GLU A 483 0.58 -16.65 12.92
N LEU A 484 0.18 -15.48 12.37
CA LEU A 484 0.76 -14.94 11.13
C LEU A 484 2.25 -14.62 11.30
N LEU A 485 2.63 -13.99 12.41
CA LEU A 485 4.02 -13.62 12.71
C LEU A 485 4.87 -14.86 13.00
N ASP A 486 4.35 -15.89 13.67
CA ASP A 486 5.04 -17.17 13.85
C ASP A 486 5.31 -17.86 12.51
N THR A 487 4.33 -17.85 11.61
CA THR A 487 4.49 -18.35 10.23
C THR A 487 5.57 -17.57 9.49
N ALA A 488 5.57 -16.23 9.61
CA ALA A 488 6.59 -15.39 8.99
C ALA A 488 8.00 -15.69 9.51
N LEU A 489 8.16 -15.83 10.82
CA LEU A 489 9.45 -16.17 11.44
C LEU A 489 9.93 -17.58 11.06
N ALA A 490 9.01 -18.53 10.84
CA ALA A 490 9.35 -19.90 10.47
C ALA A 490 9.75 -20.06 9.01
N HIS A 491 9.07 -19.36 8.09
CA HIS A 491 9.15 -19.64 6.65
C HIS A 491 9.78 -18.54 5.79
N PHE A 492 9.84 -17.30 6.29
CA PHE A 492 10.35 -16.17 5.50
C PHE A 492 11.71 -15.66 5.94
N ALA A 493 12.19 -16.01 7.14
CA ALA A 493 13.48 -15.54 7.66
C ALA A 493 14.64 -15.89 6.72
N ASP A 494 15.55 -14.93 6.47
CA ASP A 494 16.72 -15.08 5.60
C ASP A 494 17.96 -15.65 6.35
N GLY A 495 17.84 -15.83 7.66
CA GLY A 495 18.93 -16.27 8.55
C GLY A 495 20.00 -15.20 8.84
N ARG A 496 19.81 -13.96 8.38
CA ARG A 496 20.72 -12.81 8.57
C ARG A 496 20.06 -11.64 9.31
N GLY A 497 18.82 -11.85 9.77
CA GLY A 497 18.01 -10.86 10.46
C GLY A 497 16.95 -10.18 9.60
N GLY A 498 16.93 -10.42 8.28
CA GLY A 498 15.92 -9.97 7.35
C GLY A 498 14.92 -11.06 6.96
N PHE A 499 14.10 -10.75 5.96
CA PHE A 499 13.09 -11.65 5.41
C PHE A 499 13.16 -11.70 3.90
N PHE A 500 12.91 -12.89 3.33
CA PHE A 500 12.54 -13.04 1.92
C PHE A 500 11.07 -12.65 1.72
N ASP A 501 10.72 -12.29 0.50
CA ASP A 501 9.33 -11.96 0.16
C ASP A 501 8.46 -13.23 0.04
N THR A 502 9.08 -14.40 -0.27
CA THR A 502 8.38 -15.68 -0.41
C THR A 502 8.73 -16.65 0.71
N ALA A 503 7.80 -17.53 1.07
CA ALA A 503 8.05 -18.62 2.01
C ALA A 503 9.02 -19.67 1.42
N ASP A 504 9.68 -20.43 2.28
CA ASP A 504 10.63 -21.48 1.87
C ASP A 504 9.95 -22.74 1.28
N ASP A 505 8.64 -22.89 1.54
CA ASP A 505 7.78 -23.95 1.01
C ASP A 505 6.85 -23.46 -0.12
N ALA A 506 7.04 -22.22 -0.63
CA ALA A 506 6.34 -21.71 -1.81
C ALA A 506 6.90 -22.31 -3.11
N GLU A 507 6.26 -21.97 -4.26
CA GLU A 507 6.75 -22.37 -5.58
C GLU A 507 8.22 -21.97 -5.77
N PRO A 508 9.12 -22.92 -6.11
CA PRO A 508 10.53 -22.61 -6.29
C PRO A 508 10.74 -21.79 -7.58
N LEU A 509 11.28 -20.60 -7.44
CA LEU A 509 11.73 -19.75 -8.54
C LEU A 509 13.26 -19.81 -8.65
N PHE A 510 13.86 -19.29 -9.73
CA PHE A 510 15.31 -19.31 -9.89
C PHE A 510 16.05 -18.49 -8.80
N THR A 511 15.37 -17.59 -8.11
CA THR A 511 15.84 -16.93 -6.88
C THR A 511 14.65 -16.65 -5.97
N ARG A 512 14.87 -16.55 -4.64
CA ARG A 512 13.87 -16.03 -3.72
C ARG A 512 14.03 -14.51 -3.66
N PRO A 513 12.98 -13.75 -4.03
CA PRO A 513 13.06 -12.30 -3.92
C PRO A 513 13.09 -11.88 -2.45
N GLY A 514 13.69 -10.73 -2.19
CA GLY A 514 13.73 -10.10 -0.89
C GLY A 514 14.32 -8.71 -1.04
N SER A 515 13.51 -7.70 -0.83
CA SER A 515 13.94 -6.31 -0.90
C SER A 515 13.53 -5.58 0.37
N PRO A 516 14.48 -4.91 1.05
CA PRO A 516 14.13 -4.06 2.18
C PRO A 516 13.53 -2.72 1.73
N ALA A 517 13.53 -2.42 0.43
CA ALA A 517 13.06 -1.13 -0.09
C ALA A 517 11.54 -1.08 -0.16
N ASP A 518 10.97 -0.07 0.49
CA ASP A 518 9.57 0.29 0.34
C ASP A 518 9.33 0.82 -1.09
N ASN A 519 8.13 0.58 -1.60
CA ASN A 519 7.69 1.11 -2.89
C ASN A 519 6.41 1.93 -2.69
N ALA A 520 5.29 1.53 -3.28
CA ALA A 520 3.98 2.14 -3.04
C ALA A 520 3.40 1.76 -1.68
N GLU A 521 3.84 0.64 -1.16
CA GLU A 521 3.49 0.05 0.13
C GLU A 521 4.75 -0.35 0.89
N PRO A 522 4.68 -0.61 2.20
CA PRO A 522 5.79 -1.14 2.96
C PRO A 522 6.32 -2.43 2.35
N SER A 523 7.65 -2.58 2.29
CA SER A 523 8.25 -3.85 1.89
C SER A 523 7.84 -4.96 2.86
N GLY A 524 7.83 -6.22 2.39
CA GLY A 524 7.52 -7.36 3.27
C GLY A 524 8.36 -7.36 4.55
N GLN A 525 9.64 -6.99 4.43
CA GLN A 525 10.54 -6.87 5.58
C GLN A 525 10.13 -5.73 6.54
N SER A 526 9.85 -4.54 6.03
CA SER A 526 9.49 -3.40 6.88
C SER A 526 8.10 -3.57 7.51
N ALA A 527 7.13 -4.16 6.79
CA ALA A 527 5.81 -4.51 7.31
C ALA A 527 5.90 -5.51 8.46
N LEU A 528 6.67 -6.60 8.27
CA LEU A 528 6.91 -7.58 9.34
C LEU A 528 7.62 -6.95 10.54
N ALA A 529 8.63 -6.10 10.33
CA ALA A 529 9.33 -5.43 11.42
C ALA A 529 8.37 -4.58 12.28
N GLY A 530 7.45 -3.83 11.66
CA GLY A 530 6.43 -3.04 12.35
C GLY A 530 5.47 -3.89 13.17
N ALA A 531 4.90 -4.92 12.55
CA ALA A 531 3.97 -5.83 13.22
C ALA A 531 4.61 -6.63 14.36
N LEU A 532 5.86 -7.11 14.19
CA LEU A 532 6.64 -7.78 15.24
C LEU A 532 6.89 -6.86 16.44
N LEU A 533 7.25 -5.61 16.21
CA LEU A 533 7.47 -4.63 17.28
C LEU A 533 6.16 -4.34 18.04
N THR A 534 5.07 -4.10 17.31
CA THR A 534 3.74 -3.86 17.89
C THR A 534 3.25 -5.06 18.71
N TYR A 535 3.40 -6.28 18.17
CA TYR A 535 3.05 -7.51 18.88
C TYR A 535 3.88 -7.70 20.16
N SER A 536 5.19 -7.47 20.08
CA SER A 536 6.07 -7.49 21.26
C SER A 536 5.62 -6.48 22.33
N ALA A 537 5.24 -5.27 21.91
CA ALA A 537 4.77 -4.25 22.84
C ALA A 537 3.45 -4.64 23.54
N LEU A 538 2.55 -5.36 22.86
CA LEU A 538 1.28 -5.84 23.43
C LEU A 538 1.43 -7.09 24.30
N THR A 539 2.43 -7.96 24.02
CA THR A 539 2.58 -9.26 24.66
C THR A 539 3.73 -9.35 25.67
N GLY A 540 4.73 -8.48 25.56
CA GLY A 540 5.96 -8.52 26.35
C GLY A 540 6.99 -9.55 25.84
N SER A 541 6.75 -10.21 24.72
CA SER A 541 7.64 -11.24 24.19
C SER A 541 8.87 -10.65 23.52
N MET A 542 10.04 -10.92 24.10
CA MET A 542 11.34 -10.45 23.58
C MET A 542 11.71 -11.07 22.24
N ARG A 543 11.28 -12.31 21.96
CA ARG A 543 11.55 -13.01 20.68
C ARG A 543 11.11 -12.17 19.48
N TYR A 544 9.92 -11.56 19.53
CA TYR A 544 9.40 -10.75 18.44
C TYR A 544 10.07 -9.36 18.38
N ARG A 545 10.46 -8.83 19.54
CA ARG A 545 11.23 -7.59 19.61
C ARG A 545 12.60 -7.75 18.95
N GLU A 546 13.34 -8.78 19.30
CA GLU A 546 14.65 -9.09 18.73
C GLU A 546 14.57 -9.29 17.22
N ALA A 547 13.53 -9.98 16.73
CA ALA A 547 13.29 -10.15 15.30
C ALA A 547 12.99 -8.82 14.58
N ALA A 548 12.18 -7.94 15.19
CA ALA A 548 11.90 -6.62 14.66
C ALA A 548 13.17 -5.75 14.58
N GLU A 549 13.94 -5.70 15.65
CA GLU A 549 15.21 -4.96 15.72
C GLU A 549 16.24 -5.47 14.71
N ALA A 550 16.31 -6.78 14.50
CA ALA A 550 17.19 -7.39 13.49
C ALA A 550 16.75 -7.03 12.06
N ALA A 551 15.44 -7.05 11.77
CA ALA A 551 14.90 -6.67 10.46
C ALA A 551 15.16 -5.18 10.14
N VAL A 552 14.99 -4.29 11.11
CA VAL A 552 15.35 -2.86 10.97
C VAL A 552 16.84 -2.70 10.73
N ALA A 553 17.69 -3.39 11.50
CA ALA A 553 19.15 -3.31 11.36
C ALA A 553 19.63 -3.81 9.98
N SER A 554 19.01 -4.85 9.43
CA SER A 554 19.39 -5.37 8.11
C SER A 554 19.11 -4.40 6.95
N ALA A 555 18.19 -3.45 7.13
CA ALA A 555 17.88 -2.38 6.17
C ALA A 555 18.61 -1.05 6.46
N ALA A 556 19.50 -0.99 7.45
CA ALA A 556 20.12 0.25 7.90
C ALA A 556 20.95 0.95 6.81
N ALA A 557 21.63 0.22 5.93
CA ALA A 557 22.39 0.79 4.82
C ALA A 557 21.46 1.52 3.84
N LEU A 558 20.35 0.90 3.45
CA LEU A 558 19.34 1.51 2.59
C LEU A 558 18.77 2.76 3.24
N ALA A 559 18.41 2.70 4.52
CA ALA A 559 17.85 3.82 5.27
C ALA A 559 18.81 5.03 5.35
N ALA A 560 20.11 4.77 5.44
CA ALA A 560 21.16 5.80 5.48
C ALA A 560 21.42 6.43 4.10
N GLU A 561 21.40 5.63 3.04
CA GLU A 561 21.74 6.08 1.67
C GLU A 561 20.53 6.65 0.93
N ASN A 562 19.36 6.02 1.09
CA ASN A 562 18.14 6.33 0.37
C ASN A 562 16.91 6.30 1.28
N PRO A 563 16.78 7.22 2.26
CA PRO A 563 15.69 7.21 3.24
C PRO A 563 14.30 7.28 2.62
N ARG A 564 14.19 7.78 1.38
CA ARG A 564 12.93 7.84 0.64
C ARG A 564 12.34 6.45 0.34
N PHE A 565 13.20 5.43 0.21
CA PHE A 565 12.80 4.04 -0.04
C PHE A 565 12.84 3.17 1.24
N ALA A 566 12.96 3.78 2.41
CA ALA A 566 12.99 3.09 3.70
C ALA A 566 12.08 3.77 4.73
N GLY A 567 11.03 4.44 4.28
CA GLY A 567 10.15 5.26 5.13
C GLY A 567 9.52 4.46 6.25
N TRP A 568 9.01 3.24 5.98
CA TRP A 568 8.41 2.40 7.00
C TRP A 568 9.45 1.80 7.95
N THR A 569 10.60 1.36 7.43
CA THR A 569 11.75 0.94 8.28
C THR A 569 12.17 2.04 9.25
N LEU A 570 12.28 3.29 8.77
CA LEU A 570 12.61 4.46 9.59
C LEU A 570 11.51 4.77 10.62
N ALA A 571 10.23 4.61 10.26
CA ALA A 571 9.10 4.77 11.18
C ALA A 571 9.11 3.71 12.30
N VAL A 572 9.49 2.48 12.00
CA VAL A 572 9.68 1.40 12.99
C VAL A 572 10.91 1.68 13.85
N ALA A 573 12.01 2.17 13.26
CA ALA A 573 13.21 2.54 14.00
C ALA A 573 12.96 3.68 15.00
N GLU A 574 12.13 4.68 14.66
CA GLU A 574 11.69 5.73 15.60
C GLU A 574 10.97 5.13 16.81
N ALA A 575 10.07 4.18 16.58
CA ALA A 575 9.37 3.47 17.65
C ALA A 575 10.35 2.63 18.51
N THR A 576 11.33 1.99 17.88
CA THR A 576 12.36 1.20 18.58
C THR A 576 13.23 2.08 19.46
N VAL A 577 13.70 3.23 18.96
CA VAL A 577 14.54 4.19 19.70
C VAL A 577 13.75 4.87 20.82
N ALA A 578 12.49 5.23 20.59
CA ALA A 578 11.62 5.77 21.64
C ALA A 578 11.34 4.73 22.74
N GLY A 579 11.35 3.45 22.39
CA GLY A 579 10.88 2.34 23.21
C GLY A 579 9.35 2.39 23.35
N PRO A 580 8.60 1.47 22.72
CA PRO A 580 7.14 1.54 22.65
C PRO A 580 6.51 1.81 24.02
N LEU A 581 5.70 2.86 24.08
CA LEU A 581 4.94 3.20 25.27
C LEU A 581 3.70 2.30 25.30
N GLN A 582 3.38 1.77 26.46
CA GLN A 582 2.26 0.85 26.66
C GLN A 582 1.25 1.49 27.62
N VAL A 583 0.00 1.64 27.22
CA VAL A 583 -1.05 2.14 28.11
C VAL A 583 -2.14 1.08 28.26
N ALA A 584 -2.18 0.48 29.45
CA ALA A 584 -3.24 -0.44 29.83
C ALA A 584 -4.32 0.28 30.62
N VAL A 585 -5.55 0.29 30.13
CA VAL A 585 -6.71 0.84 30.82
C VAL A 585 -7.53 -0.29 31.41
N ALA A 586 -7.40 -0.50 32.71
CA ALA A 586 -8.12 -1.52 33.45
C ALA A 586 -9.44 -0.95 33.98
N GLY A 587 -10.57 -1.57 33.60
CA GLY A 587 -11.91 -1.16 33.98
C GLY A 587 -12.86 -1.04 32.79
N ASP A 588 -14.09 -0.71 33.06
CA ASP A 588 -15.16 -0.48 32.09
C ASP A 588 -15.91 0.84 32.36
N GLY A 589 -16.88 1.15 31.52
CA GLY A 589 -17.76 2.31 31.65
C GLY A 589 -17.11 3.65 31.28
N PRO A 590 -17.80 4.77 31.53
CA PRO A 590 -17.41 6.10 31.02
C PRO A 590 -16.01 6.56 31.45
N GLN A 591 -15.60 6.25 32.69
CA GLN A 591 -14.28 6.64 33.20
C GLN A 591 -13.14 5.92 32.45
N ALA A 592 -13.29 4.60 32.21
CA ALA A 592 -12.31 3.85 31.43
C ALA A 592 -12.24 4.37 29.99
N PHE A 593 -13.39 4.70 29.42
CA PHE A 593 -13.45 5.26 28.06
C PHE A 593 -12.72 6.60 27.94
N GLU A 594 -12.90 7.51 28.92
CA GLU A 594 -12.18 8.80 28.94
C GLU A 594 -10.66 8.62 29.09
N LEU A 595 -10.21 7.69 29.92
CA LEU A 595 -8.78 7.36 30.03
C LEU A 595 -8.24 6.79 28.71
N LEU A 596 -8.97 5.88 28.07
CA LEU A 596 -8.58 5.28 26.81
C LEU A 596 -8.50 6.32 25.68
N ARG A 597 -9.51 7.21 25.59
CA ARG A 597 -9.49 8.33 24.64
C ARG A 597 -8.28 9.23 24.83
N THR A 598 -7.94 9.53 26.08
CA THR A 598 -6.73 10.33 26.41
C THR A 598 -5.44 9.60 26.00
N ALA A 599 -5.35 8.29 26.26
CA ALA A 599 -4.20 7.49 25.86
C ALA A 599 -4.00 7.46 24.32
N ARG A 600 -5.09 7.23 23.57
CA ARG A 600 -5.10 7.19 22.11
C ARG A 600 -4.73 8.51 21.44
N GLY A 601 -4.97 9.65 22.13
CA GLY A 601 -4.57 10.98 21.66
C GLY A 601 -3.05 11.26 21.74
N ALA A 602 -2.26 10.41 22.40
CA ALA A 602 -0.82 10.60 22.48
C ALA A 602 -0.12 10.22 21.16
N THR A 603 0.97 10.95 20.84
CA THR A 603 1.71 10.82 19.57
C THR A 603 3.02 10.03 19.71
N SER A 604 3.33 9.46 20.89
CA SER A 604 4.58 8.73 21.13
C SER A 604 4.76 7.61 20.10
N PRO A 605 5.92 7.54 19.41
CA PRO A 605 6.17 6.51 18.41
C PRO A 605 6.04 5.09 18.97
N GLY A 606 5.30 4.23 18.28
CA GLY A 606 5.08 2.85 18.70
C GLY A 606 4.18 2.68 19.95
N LEU A 607 3.44 3.73 20.34
CA LEU A 607 2.44 3.62 21.41
C LEU A 607 1.43 2.51 21.12
N VAL A 608 1.22 1.63 22.13
CA VAL A 608 0.15 0.62 22.10
C VAL A 608 -0.81 0.83 23.26
N THR A 609 -2.08 0.53 23.03
CA THR A 609 -3.13 0.60 24.05
C THR A 609 -3.80 -0.76 24.21
N ALA A 610 -4.15 -1.11 25.45
CA ALA A 610 -5.04 -2.22 25.74
C ALA A 610 -6.11 -1.77 26.74
N HIS A 611 -7.32 -2.29 26.62
CA HIS A 611 -8.42 -1.95 27.53
C HIS A 611 -9.28 -3.16 27.80
N GLY A 612 -9.90 -3.17 28.96
CA GLY A 612 -10.79 -4.24 29.40
C GLY A 612 -10.82 -4.39 30.92
N LEU A 613 -11.49 -5.43 31.40
CA LEU A 613 -11.49 -5.75 32.81
C LEU A 613 -10.07 -6.14 33.29
N PRO A 614 -9.76 -5.93 34.59
CA PRO A 614 -8.52 -6.43 35.18
C PRO A 614 -8.32 -7.92 34.87
N ASP A 615 -7.09 -8.30 34.52
CA ASP A 615 -6.70 -9.68 34.21
C ASP A 615 -7.54 -10.34 33.10
N ALA A 616 -8.08 -9.55 32.14
CA ALA A 616 -8.86 -10.07 31.03
C ALA A 616 -8.09 -11.15 30.27
N PRO A 617 -8.68 -12.35 30.05
CA PRO A 617 -7.99 -13.46 29.39
C PRO A 617 -7.56 -13.09 27.96
N GLY A 618 -6.35 -13.46 27.56
CA GLY A 618 -5.83 -13.22 26.22
C GLY A 618 -5.37 -11.78 25.95
N ILE A 619 -5.32 -10.92 26.96
CA ILE A 619 -4.78 -9.55 26.88
C ILE A 619 -3.63 -9.39 27.89
N PRO A 620 -2.38 -9.78 27.53
CA PRO A 620 -1.24 -9.80 28.46
C PRO A 620 -0.97 -8.44 29.12
N LEU A 621 -1.23 -7.36 28.41
CA LEU A 621 -1.00 -6.01 28.91
C LEU A 621 -1.95 -5.61 30.06
N LEU A 622 -3.05 -6.34 30.29
CA LEU A 622 -3.95 -6.14 31.43
C LEU A 622 -3.64 -7.03 32.64
N ALA A 623 -2.70 -7.97 32.50
CA ALA A 623 -2.36 -8.90 33.60
C ALA A 623 -1.72 -8.17 34.80
N GLY A 624 -2.22 -8.41 36.00
CA GLY A 624 -1.73 -7.81 37.24
C GLY A 624 -2.02 -6.29 37.35
N ARG A 625 -3.05 -5.80 36.65
CA ARG A 625 -3.44 -4.36 36.66
C ARG A 625 -4.86 -4.19 37.22
N PRO A 626 -5.00 -4.14 38.57
CA PRO A 626 -6.29 -4.01 39.22
C PRO A 626 -6.90 -2.60 39.10
N LEU A 627 -8.17 -2.48 39.44
CA LEU A 627 -8.82 -1.19 39.69
C LEU A 627 -8.13 -0.47 40.87
N VAL A 628 -8.05 0.85 40.83
CA VAL A 628 -7.53 1.65 41.92
C VAL A 628 -8.69 2.21 42.77
N ALA A 629 -8.81 1.77 44.00
CA ALA A 629 -9.94 2.11 44.88
C ALA A 629 -11.32 1.88 44.23
N GLY A 630 -11.47 0.80 43.48
CA GLY A 630 -12.69 0.44 42.77
C GLY A 630 -12.99 1.25 41.50
N ARG A 631 -12.08 2.11 41.05
CA ARG A 631 -12.21 2.94 39.85
C ARG A 631 -11.32 2.44 38.74
N ALA A 632 -11.72 2.70 37.50
CA ALA A 632 -10.87 2.44 36.34
C ALA A 632 -9.52 3.17 36.44
N ALA A 633 -8.45 2.56 35.97
CA ALA A 633 -7.11 3.07 36.07
C ALA A 633 -6.31 2.83 34.79
N ALA A 634 -5.49 3.82 34.41
CA ALA A 634 -4.52 3.70 33.33
C ALA A 634 -3.13 3.43 33.91
N TYR A 635 -2.49 2.40 33.36
CA TYR A 635 -1.13 1.98 33.66
C TYR A 635 -0.22 2.36 32.51
N LEU A 636 0.70 3.28 32.73
CA LEU A 636 1.69 3.70 31.74
C LEU A 636 2.96 2.87 31.96
N CYS A 637 3.39 2.14 30.94
CA CYS A 637 4.48 1.18 31.07
C CYS A 637 5.47 1.31 29.89
N ARG A 638 6.72 0.84 30.14
CA ARG A 638 7.74 0.55 29.12
C ARG A 638 8.32 -0.84 29.42
N GLY A 639 8.32 -1.72 28.44
CA GLY A 639 8.79 -3.10 28.64
C GLY A 639 8.05 -3.83 29.77
N PHE A 640 6.75 -3.58 29.92
CA PHE A 640 5.88 -4.11 31.00
C PHE A 640 6.23 -3.61 32.43
N VAL A 641 7.21 -2.72 32.59
CA VAL A 641 7.46 -2.01 33.83
C VAL A 641 6.61 -0.75 33.85
N CYS A 642 5.71 -0.65 34.81
CA CYS A 642 4.71 0.40 34.86
C CYS A 642 5.00 1.44 35.95
N ASP A 643 4.68 2.67 35.66
CA ASP A 643 4.58 3.74 36.62
C ASP A 643 3.39 3.57 37.58
N ARG A 644 3.29 4.43 38.60
CA ARG A 644 2.11 4.46 39.45
C ARG A 644 0.86 4.71 38.62
N PRO A 645 -0.20 3.85 38.73
CA PRO A 645 -1.42 4.03 37.98
C PRO A 645 -2.14 5.35 38.29
N VAL A 646 -2.78 5.90 37.27
CA VAL A 646 -3.56 7.12 37.31
C VAL A 646 -5.04 6.85 37.03
N THR A 647 -5.92 7.68 37.61
CA THR A 647 -7.37 7.45 37.54
C THR A 647 -8.16 8.60 36.92
N THR A 648 -7.46 9.64 36.44
CA THR A 648 -8.08 10.78 35.75
C THR A 648 -7.39 11.09 34.43
N PRO A 649 -8.11 11.63 33.43
CA PRO A 649 -7.51 12.07 32.16
C PRO A 649 -6.38 13.09 32.36
N GLN A 650 -6.51 14.02 33.31
CA GLN A 650 -5.51 15.07 33.58
C GLN A 650 -4.20 14.47 34.10
N GLU A 651 -4.28 13.49 35.02
CA GLU A 651 -3.09 12.79 35.53
C GLU A 651 -2.43 11.99 34.39
N LEU A 652 -3.23 11.35 33.53
CA LEU A 652 -2.74 10.57 32.38
C LEU A 652 -2.05 11.49 31.35
N THR A 653 -2.65 12.62 31.00
CA THR A 653 -2.03 13.61 30.09
C THR A 653 -0.68 14.10 30.67
N SER A 654 -0.63 14.40 31.98
CA SER A 654 0.62 14.80 32.61
C SER A 654 1.68 13.70 32.65
N ALA A 655 1.27 12.43 32.77
CA ALA A 655 2.18 11.28 32.73
C ALA A 655 2.71 11.03 31.31
N LEU A 656 1.86 11.09 30.31
CA LEU A 656 2.20 10.96 28.88
C LEU A 656 3.20 12.06 28.46
N GLY A 657 2.98 13.32 28.83
CA GLY A 657 3.90 14.44 28.53
C GLY A 657 5.27 14.35 29.21
N ARG A 658 5.43 13.55 30.26
CA ARG A 658 6.75 13.26 30.87
C ARG A 658 7.44 12.06 30.25
N ALA A 659 6.69 11.19 29.60
CA ALA A 659 7.17 9.96 29.00
C ALA A 659 7.51 10.11 27.49
N SER A 660 7.04 11.18 26.85
CA SER A 660 7.28 11.53 25.43
C SER A 660 8.71 12.06 25.19
#